data_99df6b25ddb0db92f671a2f6357eea09
#
_entry.id   99df6b25ddb0db92f671a2f6357eea09
#
_cell.length_a   1.000
_cell.length_b   1.000
_cell.length_c   1.000
_cell.angle_alpha   90.00
_cell.angle_beta   90.00
_cell.angle_gamma   90.00
#
_symmetry.space_group_name_H-M   'P 1'
#
loop_
_entity.id
_entity.type
_entity.pdbx_description
1 polymer ?
#
loop_
_entity_poly.entity_id
_entity_poly.type
_entity_poly.pdbx_seq_one_letter_code
_entity_poly.pdbx_strand_id
1 'polypeptide(L)'
;MPLQEQSVVINFSQGLETKSDPNQVPVGKFVRLVNSVFDKLGRLTKRNGYELLPALPDTSSRFVTTFNGNLTAIGGRLQFLTTTGQGLGVWTNKGILTPIELSTIPLIRNNVTQTHVDTAISATGYVCMTYIESSPSGSTTASVTKYSVADATTGQNIIPPTPITSAAGVVQFGARVFAQANNFVIVFSTASASANFLQYFTINTIVPTSIGSVGDVSSNYLPVSGKSFDGVIVSGNIYLSWASSTGVRAAFLNASLSVTSSFIVSSNSATTVSVTADTSGSTTIWTSSYSPANRSGFIVSADSDDYSNSLSPNFTAKQFVSSGSATVLNMAMTAQYGSAQLLYELENSYSYTPVATNFINKQTSDFVGSLSAASVVVRSVGLASKGFLIGSDSYYLTVYDSTNQATFFLINSTGGVVSKLAAGNAGGYLTQGLPSVDVNDTRATVGYLFKDQITAVNKDTGIGSQTQSAGIYSQKGVGLSSFKFGSSGLFTTEIGNNLHINGGILNMYDGYRVVEHGFNLYPDDVIVQANAIVGSMSSGTYFYTATYEWTDNQGNIFRSAPSIPKSIVVSAGTGSVNVNIPTLRLTQKIDNPVKIVIYRWNEGQQIYYQTTSVTSPVINSTTMDSILITDYSSNAAIIGNSILYTNGGVVENIAAPACTGMTIFDSRLWLIDSEDKNLLWYSKQVIEGVPVEMSDLFTVFVSPTISAQGSTGPMRVLAPMDDKLIIFKDNAIYYINGSGPDNAGFNSQYSQPTLITSTVGCDNQRSVVITPNGVMFQSDKGIWLLGRDLSTSYVGADVEIYNSSSVLSALTVPGTNQVRFTLDNGITLLYDYYVKQWGSFEGISALSSTLYQGKHTFINPFGQVLQEAPGTYLDGSNPVLMSFTTGFLNFDGLQGYRRVYSGYMLGGFRSPHRLTVGMAYDYDSSVTQLASIIPDNYSGTWGSGTSWGSVSLWGGNSAREQWQINFERQQCQSFQLSFNEFSDYRADDLTYAGLTISGFKITYGIKSGSPKNIGVSNKVG
;
A
#
# COMPACT_ATOMS: atom_id res chain seq x y z
N MET A 1 71.62 14.85 -15.74
CA MET A 1 70.73 15.10 -16.87
C MET A 1 69.66 16.07 -16.39
N PRO A 2 69.29 17.10 -17.13
CA PRO A 2 68.17 17.93 -16.78
C PRO A 2 66.91 17.03 -16.76
N LEU A 3 66.09 17.20 -15.74
CA LEU A 3 64.79 16.54 -15.66
C LEU A 3 63.96 16.93 -16.88
N GLN A 4 63.46 15.97 -17.63
CA GLN A 4 62.57 16.21 -18.75
C GLN A 4 61.22 16.63 -18.20
N GLU A 5 60.84 17.88 -18.37
CA GLU A 5 59.53 18.36 -17.96
C GLU A 5 58.42 17.80 -18.87
N GLN A 6 57.43 17.22 -18.27
CA GLN A 6 56.23 16.73 -18.95
C GLN A 6 55.01 17.44 -18.37
N SER A 7 53.99 17.59 -19.17
CA SER A 7 52.72 18.12 -18.69
C SER A 7 51.57 17.18 -19.09
N VAL A 8 50.70 16.90 -18.15
CA VAL A 8 49.50 16.11 -18.35
C VAL A 8 48.30 17.01 -18.05
N VAL A 9 47.33 16.97 -18.94
CA VAL A 9 46.02 17.56 -18.73
C VAL A 9 45.07 16.48 -18.30
N ILE A 10 44.48 16.63 -17.13
CA ILE A 10 43.46 15.72 -16.60
C ILE A 10 42.10 16.26 -17.00
N ASN A 11 41.36 15.49 -17.77
CA ASN A 11 39.96 15.74 -18.09
C ASN A 11 39.08 15.10 -17.03
N PHE A 12 38.10 15.85 -16.54
CA PHE A 12 37.14 15.37 -15.53
C PHE A 12 35.91 14.74 -16.17
N SER A 13 36.10 13.66 -16.96
CA SER A 13 35.02 13.10 -17.74
C SER A 13 34.72 11.64 -17.41
N GLN A 14 35.38 11.05 -16.41
CA GLN A 14 35.27 9.59 -16.14
C GLN A 14 34.49 9.24 -14.87
N GLY A 15 33.93 10.20 -14.13
CA GLY A 15 33.02 10.00 -13.03
C GLY A 15 33.60 9.38 -11.76
N LEU A 16 32.67 8.93 -10.91
CA LEU A 16 32.97 8.31 -9.62
C LEU A 16 33.38 6.84 -9.80
N GLU A 17 34.39 6.40 -9.06
CA GLU A 17 34.87 5.01 -9.02
C GLU A 17 35.19 4.62 -7.57
N THR A 18 34.39 3.79 -6.98
CA THR A 18 34.55 3.35 -5.58
C THR A 18 34.95 1.89 -5.43
N LYS A 19 34.98 1.14 -6.54
CA LYS A 19 35.31 -0.29 -6.53
C LYS A 19 36.81 -0.55 -6.51
N SER A 20 37.55 0.23 -7.28
CA SER A 20 38.99 0.07 -7.39
C SER A 20 39.71 0.61 -6.15
N ASP A 21 40.83 -0.03 -5.79
CA ASP A 21 41.74 0.52 -4.78
C ASP A 21 42.10 1.98 -5.15
N PRO A 22 42.00 2.95 -4.23
CA PRO A 22 42.33 4.35 -4.48
C PRO A 22 43.69 4.57 -5.15
N ASN A 23 44.63 3.62 -4.95
CA ASN A 23 45.96 3.63 -5.54
C ASN A 23 45.98 3.21 -7.03
N GLN A 24 44.88 2.60 -7.52
CA GLN A 24 44.75 2.07 -8.87
C GLN A 24 43.65 2.73 -9.69
N VAL A 25 42.94 3.71 -9.12
CA VAL A 25 41.88 4.42 -9.82
C VAL A 25 42.46 5.14 -11.04
N PRO A 26 41.91 4.96 -12.24
CA PRO A 26 42.42 5.61 -13.48
C PRO A 26 42.42 7.15 -13.38
N VAL A 27 43.38 7.74 -14.05
CA VAL A 27 43.45 9.21 -14.15
C VAL A 27 42.19 9.76 -14.83
N GLY A 28 41.51 10.71 -14.18
CA GLY A 28 40.23 11.28 -14.62
C GLY A 28 39.02 10.72 -13.96
N LYS A 29 39.13 9.59 -13.22
CA LYS A 29 38.11 9.14 -12.29
C LYS A 29 38.35 9.67 -10.88
N PHE A 30 37.30 9.68 -10.06
CA PHE A 30 37.29 10.21 -8.69
C PHE A 30 36.93 9.11 -7.69
N VAL A 31 37.63 9.07 -6.57
CA VAL A 31 37.24 8.22 -5.43
C VAL A 31 36.12 8.85 -4.62
N ARG A 32 35.91 10.16 -4.74
CA ARG A 32 34.78 10.91 -4.21
C ARG A 32 34.37 11.99 -5.18
N LEU A 33 33.09 12.11 -5.47
CA LEU A 33 32.53 13.12 -6.38
C LEU A 33 31.11 13.50 -5.87
N VAL A 34 31.01 14.65 -5.22
CA VAL A 34 29.82 15.08 -4.51
C VAL A 34 29.32 16.42 -5.02
N ASN A 35 28.02 16.56 -5.22
CA ASN A 35 27.33 17.76 -5.67
C ASN A 35 27.86 18.34 -6.99
N SER A 36 28.29 17.45 -7.87
CA SER A 36 28.87 17.76 -9.17
C SER A 36 28.10 17.14 -10.31
N VAL A 37 27.94 17.83 -11.40
CA VAL A 37 27.31 17.38 -12.65
C VAL A 37 28.23 17.60 -13.83
N PHE A 38 28.08 16.75 -14.86
CA PHE A 38 28.76 16.92 -16.14
C PHE A 38 27.86 17.74 -17.08
N ASP A 39 28.05 19.06 -17.13
CA ASP A 39 27.27 19.91 -18.04
C ASP A 39 27.84 19.94 -19.48
N LYS A 40 29.14 19.68 -19.61
CA LYS A 40 29.84 19.46 -20.88
C LYS A 40 30.87 18.35 -20.69
N LEU A 41 31.20 17.68 -21.75
CA LEU A 41 32.24 16.67 -21.74
C LEU A 41 33.55 17.26 -21.21
N GLY A 42 34.12 16.70 -20.15
CA GLY A 42 35.34 17.16 -19.52
C GLY A 42 35.19 18.32 -18.54
N ARG A 43 33.95 18.78 -18.25
CA ARG A 43 33.70 19.87 -17.34
C ARG A 43 32.79 19.45 -16.19
N LEU A 44 33.23 19.66 -14.96
CA LEU A 44 32.44 19.52 -13.76
C LEU A 44 31.81 20.86 -13.38
N THR A 45 30.53 20.85 -13.07
CA THR A 45 29.79 22.00 -12.58
C THR A 45 29.08 21.64 -11.30
N LYS A 46 29.06 22.56 -10.35
CA LYS A 46 28.28 22.46 -9.13
C LYS A 46 26.79 22.27 -9.49
N ARG A 47 26.11 21.34 -8.84
CA ARG A 47 24.70 21.12 -9.08
C ARG A 47 23.83 22.29 -8.64
N ASN A 48 22.68 22.44 -9.24
CA ASN A 48 21.66 23.37 -8.76
C ASN A 48 21.18 22.99 -7.35
N GLY A 49 20.71 23.97 -6.62
CA GLY A 49 20.01 23.81 -5.37
C GLY A 49 18.50 23.53 -5.58
N TYR A 50 17.80 23.47 -4.47
CA TYR A 50 16.36 23.22 -4.42
C TYR A 50 15.65 24.30 -3.61
N GLU A 51 14.58 24.84 -4.16
CA GLU A 51 13.71 25.75 -3.44
C GLU A 51 12.54 25.02 -2.80
N LEU A 52 12.12 25.49 -1.63
CA LEU A 52 10.97 24.94 -0.92
C LEU A 52 9.69 25.48 -1.58
N LEU A 53 8.81 24.57 -1.99
CA LEU A 53 7.46 24.92 -2.42
C LEU A 53 6.57 25.24 -1.21
N PRO A 54 5.37 25.84 -1.41
CA PRO A 54 4.45 26.11 -0.32
C PRO A 54 4.21 24.89 0.56
N ALA A 55 4.01 25.13 1.87
CA ALA A 55 3.83 24.06 2.84
C ALA A 55 2.56 23.25 2.53
N LEU A 56 2.66 21.93 2.63
CA LEU A 56 1.53 21.03 2.50
C LEU A 56 0.59 21.16 3.71
N PRO A 57 -0.72 21.31 3.52
CA PRO A 57 -1.69 21.23 4.60
C PRO A 57 -1.69 19.87 5.33
N ASP A 58 -1.47 18.79 4.58
CA ASP A 58 -1.31 17.45 5.15
C ASP A 58 0.16 17.03 5.13
N THR A 59 0.79 17.12 6.30
CA THR A 59 2.20 16.76 6.51
C THR A 59 2.44 15.23 6.51
N SER A 60 1.37 14.42 6.43
CA SER A 60 1.49 12.95 6.30
C SER A 60 1.86 12.50 4.90
N SER A 61 1.84 13.41 3.92
CA SER A 61 2.19 13.08 2.53
C SER A 61 3.63 12.57 2.41
N ARG A 62 3.80 11.49 1.64
CA ARG A 62 5.08 10.80 1.42
C ARG A 62 5.36 10.48 -0.03
N PHE A 63 4.43 10.81 -0.91
CA PHE A 63 4.53 10.54 -2.34
C PHE A 63 4.15 11.76 -3.16
N VAL A 64 4.88 12.02 -4.23
CA VAL A 64 4.58 13.08 -5.20
C VAL A 64 4.57 12.54 -6.61
N THR A 65 3.67 13.07 -7.41
CA THR A 65 3.51 12.77 -8.84
C THR A 65 3.00 14.01 -9.57
N THR A 66 2.86 13.90 -10.87
CA THR A 66 2.19 14.92 -11.68
C THR A 66 0.94 14.34 -12.33
N PHE A 67 -0.10 15.12 -12.41
CA PHE A 67 -1.34 14.77 -13.10
C PHE A 67 -1.86 15.99 -13.88
N ASN A 68 -2.10 15.82 -15.17
CA ASN A 68 -2.52 16.91 -16.06
C ASN A 68 -1.68 18.19 -15.91
N GLY A 69 -0.36 18.04 -15.77
CA GLY A 69 0.58 19.16 -15.59
C GLY A 69 0.58 19.78 -14.18
N ASN A 70 -0.27 19.35 -13.26
CA ASN A 70 -0.28 19.82 -11.88
C ASN A 70 0.56 18.92 -10.98
N LEU A 71 1.31 19.50 -10.06
CA LEU A 71 2.01 18.76 -9.03
C LEU A 71 1.01 18.25 -8.00
N THR A 72 1.13 16.97 -7.67
CA THR A 72 0.23 16.25 -6.79
C THR A 72 1.01 15.62 -5.64
N ALA A 73 0.56 15.84 -4.41
CA ALA A 73 1.09 15.19 -3.21
C ALA A 73 0.06 14.24 -2.62
N ILE A 74 0.52 13.07 -2.21
CA ILE A 74 -0.32 11.97 -1.74
C ILE A 74 0.17 11.48 -0.38
N GLY A 75 -0.77 11.36 0.53
CA GLY A 75 -0.60 10.79 1.86
C GLY A 75 -1.92 10.25 2.36
N GLY A 76 -2.39 10.69 3.51
CA GLY A 76 -3.78 10.48 3.93
C GLY A 76 -4.80 11.22 3.07
N ARG A 77 -4.34 12.17 2.26
CA ARG A 77 -5.15 12.96 1.33
C ARG A 77 -4.46 13.14 0.00
N LEU A 78 -5.26 13.33 -1.05
CA LEU A 78 -4.79 13.78 -2.35
C LEU A 78 -4.80 15.31 -2.38
N GLN A 79 -3.66 15.93 -2.67
CA GLN A 79 -3.50 17.38 -2.69
C GLN A 79 -2.88 17.82 -4.01
N PHE A 80 -3.43 18.86 -4.62
CA PHE A 80 -2.94 19.45 -5.86
C PHE A 80 -2.38 20.83 -5.60
N LEU A 81 -1.20 21.11 -6.16
CA LEU A 81 -0.64 22.46 -6.20
C LEU A 81 -1.27 23.23 -7.36
N THR A 82 -2.15 24.17 -7.04
CA THR A 82 -2.75 25.08 -8.02
C THR A 82 -1.96 26.38 -8.03
N THR A 83 -1.46 26.79 -9.20
CA THR A 83 -0.80 28.09 -9.36
C THR A 83 -1.86 29.16 -9.52
N THR A 84 -1.94 30.11 -8.59
CA THR A 84 -2.69 31.35 -8.78
C THR A 84 -1.92 32.27 -9.72
N GLY A 85 -2.61 33.08 -10.51
CA GLY A 85 -2.01 33.94 -11.55
C GLY A 85 -0.93 34.95 -11.08
N GLN A 86 -0.52 34.89 -9.81
CA GLN A 86 0.56 35.69 -9.21
C GLN A 86 1.76 34.84 -8.71
N GLY A 87 1.85 33.56 -9.14
CA GLY A 87 3.04 32.74 -8.92
C GLY A 87 3.14 32.04 -7.56
N LEU A 88 2.24 32.29 -6.62
CA LEU A 88 2.19 31.56 -5.35
C LEU A 88 1.25 30.36 -5.51
N GLY A 89 1.81 29.15 -5.53
CA GLY A 89 1.00 27.94 -5.52
C GLY A 89 0.27 27.75 -4.20
N VAL A 90 -0.97 27.23 -4.28
CA VAL A 90 -1.76 26.85 -3.11
C VAL A 90 -2.14 25.38 -3.24
N TRP A 91 -1.92 24.60 -2.16
CA TRP A 91 -2.36 23.22 -2.12
C TRP A 91 -3.86 23.12 -1.85
N THR A 92 -4.58 22.43 -2.73
CA THR A 92 -6.00 22.16 -2.59
C THR A 92 -6.22 20.67 -2.33
N ASN A 93 -7.01 20.34 -1.31
CA ASN A 93 -7.40 18.97 -1.00
C ASN A 93 -8.46 18.46 -2.00
N LYS A 94 -8.27 17.27 -2.54
CA LYS A 94 -9.12 16.62 -3.55
C LYS A 94 -9.74 15.31 -3.07
N GLY A 95 -9.57 14.94 -1.83
CA GLY A 95 -10.17 13.76 -1.24
C GLY A 95 -9.26 13.04 -0.25
N ILE A 96 -9.85 12.11 0.48
CA ILE A 96 -9.17 11.30 1.49
C ILE A 96 -8.70 10.01 0.82
N LEU A 97 -7.45 9.64 1.09
CA LEU A 97 -6.83 8.40 0.67
C LEU A 97 -6.33 7.64 1.89
N THR A 98 -6.53 6.34 1.89
CA THR A 98 -5.99 5.47 2.93
C THR A 98 -5.06 4.45 2.29
N PRO A 99 -3.78 4.75 2.19
CA PRO A 99 -2.81 3.81 1.64
C PRO A 99 -2.58 2.65 2.60
N ILE A 100 -2.58 1.43 2.07
CA ILE A 100 -2.52 0.19 2.86
C ILE A 100 -1.61 -0.82 2.18
N GLU A 101 -0.74 -1.42 2.97
CA GLU A 101 0.02 -2.60 2.57
C GLU A 101 -0.70 -3.86 3.07
N LEU A 102 -1.01 -4.76 2.16
CA LEU A 102 -1.60 -6.06 2.47
C LEU A 102 -0.51 -7.12 2.61
N SER A 103 -0.51 -7.84 3.72
CA SER A 103 0.27 -9.06 3.93
C SER A 103 -0.67 -10.24 4.08
N THR A 104 -0.51 -11.27 3.25
CA THR A 104 -1.25 -12.52 3.39
C THR A 104 -0.44 -13.50 4.22
N ILE A 105 -1.07 -14.08 5.22
CA ILE A 105 -0.51 -15.16 6.01
C ILE A 105 -0.98 -16.48 5.40
N PRO A 106 -0.15 -17.52 5.35
CA PRO A 106 -0.53 -18.78 4.75
C PRO A 106 -1.84 -19.32 5.32
N LEU A 107 -2.73 -19.73 4.44
CA LEU A 107 -4.02 -20.30 4.80
C LEU A 107 -3.86 -21.66 5.47
N ILE A 108 -4.61 -21.90 6.53
CA ILE A 108 -4.72 -23.21 7.16
C ILE A 108 -5.84 -23.98 6.44
N ARG A 109 -5.49 -24.98 5.66
CA ARG A 109 -6.44 -25.81 4.92
C ARG A 109 -6.49 -27.21 5.51
N ASN A 110 -7.69 -27.70 5.78
CA ASN A 110 -7.90 -29.09 6.15
C ASN A 110 -9.34 -29.52 5.74
N ASN A 111 -9.62 -30.80 5.89
CA ASN A 111 -10.93 -31.39 5.55
C ASN A 111 -11.93 -31.36 6.71
N VAL A 112 -11.58 -30.71 7.81
CA VAL A 112 -12.39 -30.66 9.03
C VAL A 112 -13.15 -29.33 9.08
N THR A 113 -14.35 -29.33 9.64
CA THR A 113 -15.14 -28.12 9.80
C THR A 113 -14.54 -27.24 10.90
N GLN A 114 -14.25 -25.99 10.56
CA GLN A 114 -13.82 -24.97 11.51
C GLN A 114 -14.95 -23.98 11.76
N THR A 115 -14.97 -23.42 12.97
CA THR A 115 -15.93 -22.41 13.42
C THR A 115 -15.27 -21.40 14.36
N HIS A 116 -15.89 -20.23 14.55
CA HIS A 116 -15.53 -19.25 15.57
C HIS A 116 -14.08 -18.76 15.50
N VAL A 117 -13.69 -18.23 14.36
CA VAL A 117 -12.37 -17.60 14.22
C VAL A 117 -12.31 -16.29 15.02
N ASP A 118 -11.19 -16.08 15.70
CA ASP A 118 -10.87 -14.82 16.35
C ASP A 118 -9.38 -14.50 16.24
N THR A 119 -9.07 -13.21 16.21
CA THR A 119 -7.69 -12.73 16.03
C THR A 119 -7.35 -11.59 16.96
N ALA A 120 -6.10 -11.56 17.41
CA ALA A 120 -5.55 -10.41 18.12
C ALA A 120 -4.12 -10.12 17.64
N ILE A 121 -3.79 -8.84 17.55
CA ILE A 121 -2.46 -8.37 17.18
C ILE A 121 -1.76 -7.71 18.37
N SER A 122 -0.54 -8.16 18.66
CA SER A 122 0.27 -7.57 19.72
C SER A 122 0.96 -6.29 19.27
N ALA A 123 1.37 -5.46 20.24
CA ALA A 123 2.20 -4.30 19.98
C ALA A 123 3.56 -4.65 19.33
N THR A 124 4.05 -5.86 19.55
CA THR A 124 5.31 -6.38 18.98
C THR A 124 5.17 -6.88 17.52
N GLY A 125 3.94 -6.86 16.97
CA GLY A 125 3.70 -7.24 15.57
C GLY A 125 3.42 -8.72 15.35
N TYR A 126 3.24 -9.52 16.39
CA TYR A 126 2.74 -10.89 16.27
C TYR A 126 1.22 -10.91 16.25
N VAL A 127 0.66 -11.86 15.52
CA VAL A 127 -0.78 -12.12 15.44
C VAL A 127 -1.06 -13.51 15.98
N CYS A 128 -1.98 -13.59 16.93
CA CYS A 128 -2.55 -14.85 17.38
C CYS A 128 -3.94 -15.02 16.76
N MET A 129 -4.17 -16.17 16.19
CA MET A 129 -5.45 -16.57 15.64
C MET A 129 -5.96 -17.80 16.38
N THR A 130 -7.24 -17.80 16.73
CA THR A 130 -7.92 -18.94 17.34
C THR A 130 -9.13 -19.37 16.50
N TYR A 131 -9.42 -20.64 16.50
CA TYR A 131 -10.60 -21.21 15.86
C TYR A 131 -10.95 -22.53 16.50
N ILE A 132 -12.18 -22.99 16.28
CA ILE A 132 -12.66 -24.29 16.77
C ILE A 132 -12.68 -25.26 15.61
N GLU A 133 -12.09 -26.42 15.79
CA GLU A 133 -12.11 -27.52 14.86
C GLU A 133 -13.08 -28.61 15.37
N SER A 134 -14.08 -28.89 14.56
CA SER A 134 -15.06 -29.96 14.86
C SER A 134 -14.52 -31.32 14.43
N SER A 135 -14.69 -32.32 15.24
CA SER A 135 -14.35 -33.69 14.85
C SER A 135 -15.22 -34.18 13.67
N PRO A 136 -14.67 -35.05 12.80
CA PRO A 136 -15.45 -35.64 11.72
C PRO A 136 -16.73 -36.35 12.24
N SER A 137 -17.77 -36.31 11.44
CA SER A 137 -19.04 -36.98 11.76
C SER A 137 -18.82 -38.45 12.09
N GLY A 138 -19.25 -38.88 13.28
CA GLY A 138 -19.09 -40.26 13.79
C GLY A 138 -17.94 -40.46 14.80
N SER A 139 -17.16 -39.43 15.09
CA SER A 139 -16.15 -39.45 16.15
C SER A 139 -16.76 -39.09 17.51
N THR A 140 -16.36 -39.77 18.56
CA THR A 140 -16.72 -39.42 19.95
C THR A 140 -15.83 -38.32 20.53
N THR A 141 -14.88 -37.82 19.76
CA THR A 141 -14.01 -36.74 20.19
C THR A 141 -14.72 -35.39 20.03
N ALA A 142 -14.63 -34.58 21.06
CA ALA A 142 -15.25 -33.29 21.17
C ALA A 142 -14.55 -32.26 20.25
N SER A 143 -15.23 -31.15 19.88
CA SER A 143 -14.62 -29.99 19.21
C SER A 143 -13.49 -29.39 20.06
N VAL A 144 -12.43 -29.00 19.42
CA VAL A 144 -11.18 -28.51 20.07
C VAL A 144 -10.85 -27.11 19.59
N THR A 145 -10.51 -26.22 20.52
CA THR A 145 -9.95 -24.91 20.21
C THR A 145 -8.50 -25.09 19.76
N LYS A 146 -8.17 -24.57 18.59
CA LYS A 146 -6.81 -24.47 18.08
C LYS A 146 -6.38 -23.01 18.06
N TYR A 147 -5.09 -22.80 18.18
CA TYR A 147 -4.47 -21.49 18.01
C TYR A 147 -3.24 -21.59 17.13
N SER A 148 -2.89 -20.50 16.48
CA SER A 148 -1.63 -20.31 15.77
C SER A 148 -1.11 -18.91 15.99
N VAL A 149 0.22 -18.73 15.95
CA VAL A 149 0.85 -17.41 16.05
C VAL A 149 1.73 -17.20 14.83
N ALA A 150 1.57 -16.06 14.20
CA ALA A 150 2.34 -15.66 13.03
C ALA A 150 2.94 -14.26 13.22
N ASP A 151 4.00 -13.98 12.49
CA ASP A 151 4.54 -12.63 12.34
C ASP A 151 3.69 -11.88 11.31
N ALA A 152 3.08 -10.78 11.73
CA ALA A 152 2.20 -9.97 10.88
C ALA A 152 2.92 -9.27 9.72
N THR A 153 4.25 -9.15 9.78
CA THR A 153 5.06 -8.50 8.75
C THR A 153 5.51 -9.47 7.68
N THR A 154 6.04 -10.60 8.10
CA THR A 154 6.61 -11.61 7.19
C THR A 154 5.59 -12.66 6.75
N GLY A 155 4.48 -12.78 7.47
CA GLY A 155 3.50 -13.86 7.28
C GLY A 155 3.98 -15.24 7.75
N GLN A 156 5.16 -15.32 8.39
CA GLN A 156 5.72 -16.59 8.84
C GLN A 156 5.00 -17.11 10.07
N ASN A 157 4.56 -18.37 10.05
CA ASN A 157 4.03 -19.03 11.22
C ASN A 157 5.15 -19.31 12.24
N ILE A 158 5.01 -18.74 13.43
CA ILE A 158 5.91 -18.97 14.57
C ILE A 158 5.44 -20.20 15.36
N ILE A 159 4.13 -20.29 15.60
CA ILE A 159 3.50 -21.48 16.18
C ILE A 159 2.50 -22.00 15.16
N PRO A 160 2.66 -23.22 14.66
CA PRO A 160 1.70 -23.83 13.77
C PRO A 160 0.40 -24.12 14.53
N PRO A 161 -0.71 -24.44 13.83
CA PRO A 161 -1.98 -24.77 14.45
C PRO A 161 -1.87 -25.83 15.55
N THR A 162 -2.02 -25.40 16.80
CA THR A 162 -1.81 -26.24 18.00
C THR A 162 -3.11 -26.30 18.80
N PRO A 163 -3.54 -27.49 19.23
CA PRO A 163 -4.75 -27.62 20.05
C PRO A 163 -4.50 -27.17 21.49
N ILE A 164 -5.49 -26.52 22.10
CA ILE A 164 -5.52 -26.31 23.55
C ILE A 164 -6.04 -27.59 24.18
N THR A 165 -5.20 -28.26 24.93
CA THR A 165 -5.57 -29.53 25.61
C THR A 165 -6.52 -29.25 26.76
N SER A 166 -7.72 -29.88 26.71
CA SER A 166 -8.69 -29.93 27.79
C SER A 166 -8.86 -31.37 28.28
N ALA A 167 -9.53 -31.53 29.42
CA ALA A 167 -9.82 -32.87 29.92
C ALA A 167 -10.65 -33.70 28.92
N ALA A 168 -10.48 -35.00 28.92
CA ALA A 168 -11.19 -35.90 28.03
C ALA A 168 -12.72 -35.77 28.20
N GLY A 169 -13.47 -35.71 27.10
CA GLY A 169 -14.92 -35.60 27.08
C GLY A 169 -15.50 -34.20 27.22
N VAL A 170 -14.64 -33.16 27.17
CA VAL A 170 -15.05 -31.74 27.23
C VAL A 170 -15.18 -31.18 25.82
N VAL A 171 -16.32 -30.56 25.54
CA VAL A 171 -16.60 -29.88 24.25
C VAL A 171 -16.29 -28.41 24.38
N GLN A 172 -15.61 -27.84 23.37
CA GLN A 172 -15.28 -26.42 23.28
C GLN A 172 -16.16 -25.75 22.23
N PHE A 173 -16.76 -24.58 22.53
CA PHE A 173 -17.76 -23.95 21.66
C PHE A 173 -17.40 -22.60 21.10
N GLY A 174 -16.53 -21.85 21.72
CA GLY A 174 -16.13 -20.51 21.28
C GLY A 174 -14.79 -20.13 21.87
N ALA A 175 -14.06 -19.29 21.18
CA ALA A 175 -12.81 -18.74 21.65
C ALA A 175 -12.70 -17.27 21.26
N ARG A 176 -12.07 -16.48 22.18
CA ARG A 176 -11.68 -15.08 21.95
C ARG A 176 -10.22 -14.93 22.33
N VAL A 177 -9.48 -14.15 21.59
CA VAL A 177 -8.07 -13.87 21.89
C VAL A 177 -7.87 -12.38 22.15
N PHE A 178 -7.04 -12.06 23.14
CA PHE A 178 -6.71 -10.70 23.57
C PHE A 178 -5.21 -10.55 23.64
N ALA A 179 -4.69 -9.44 23.12
CA ALA A 179 -3.28 -9.07 23.28
C ALA A 179 -3.13 -8.19 24.52
N GLN A 180 -2.83 -8.80 25.68
CA GLN A 180 -2.68 -8.11 26.96
C GLN A 180 -1.20 -7.99 27.35
N ALA A 181 -0.68 -6.79 27.37
CA ALA A 181 0.73 -6.51 27.68
C ALA A 181 1.67 -7.41 26.84
N ASN A 182 2.36 -8.33 27.49
CA ASN A 182 3.32 -9.25 26.85
C ASN A 182 2.74 -10.65 26.60
N ASN A 183 1.42 -10.81 26.66
CA ASN A 183 0.77 -12.11 26.51
C ASN A 183 -0.40 -12.01 25.53
N PHE A 184 -0.61 -13.06 24.73
CA PHE A 184 -1.92 -13.37 24.20
C PHE A 184 -2.69 -14.19 25.25
N VAL A 185 -3.89 -13.75 25.53
CA VAL A 185 -4.81 -14.44 26.43
C VAL A 185 -5.96 -14.97 25.59
N ILE A 186 -6.08 -16.28 25.49
CA ILE A 186 -7.16 -16.95 24.79
C ILE A 186 -8.20 -17.37 25.82
N VAL A 187 -9.39 -16.79 25.74
CA VAL A 187 -10.54 -17.20 26.55
C VAL A 187 -11.40 -18.11 25.72
N PHE A 188 -11.74 -19.27 26.22
CA PHE A 188 -12.55 -20.26 25.52
C PHE A 188 -13.60 -20.89 26.42
N SER A 189 -14.70 -21.31 25.83
CA SER A 189 -15.78 -21.95 26.54
C SER A 189 -15.65 -23.45 26.48
N THR A 190 -15.87 -24.11 27.64
CA THR A 190 -15.88 -25.55 27.75
C THR A 190 -17.20 -26.03 28.36
N ALA A 191 -17.70 -27.15 27.89
CA ALA A 191 -18.86 -27.79 28.49
C ALA A 191 -18.59 -29.27 28.75
N SER A 192 -18.99 -29.71 29.93
CA SER A 192 -19.02 -31.10 30.32
C SER A 192 -20.48 -31.52 30.65
N ALA A 193 -20.71 -32.77 30.88
CA ALA A 193 -22.05 -33.29 31.30
C ALA A 193 -22.57 -32.63 32.58
N SER A 194 -21.70 -32.05 33.42
CA SER A 194 -22.02 -31.53 34.74
C SER A 194 -21.90 -30.00 34.90
N ALA A 195 -21.10 -29.33 34.05
CA ALA A 195 -20.87 -27.90 34.20
C ALA A 195 -20.27 -27.28 32.92
N ASN A 196 -20.51 -26.00 32.73
CA ASN A 196 -19.97 -25.16 31.67
C ASN A 196 -19.05 -24.12 32.28
N PHE A 197 -17.86 -23.94 31.67
CA PHE A 197 -16.86 -23.04 32.18
C PHE A 197 -16.39 -22.09 31.07
N LEU A 198 -16.00 -20.86 31.45
CA LEU A 198 -15.09 -20.03 30.71
C LEU A 198 -13.69 -20.21 31.27
N GLN A 199 -12.76 -20.57 30.42
CA GLN A 199 -11.37 -20.83 30.76
C GLN A 199 -10.44 -19.94 29.97
N TYR A 200 -9.22 -19.72 30.42
CA TYR A 200 -8.21 -18.96 29.70
C TYR A 200 -6.92 -19.77 29.54
N PHE A 201 -6.16 -19.39 28.52
CA PHE A 201 -4.85 -19.92 28.18
C PHE A 201 -3.95 -18.78 27.72
N THR A 202 -2.65 -18.80 28.04
CA THR A 202 -1.74 -17.69 27.75
C THR A 202 -0.57 -18.11 26.88
N ILE A 203 -0.15 -17.18 25.99
CA ILE A 203 1.03 -17.30 25.14
C ILE A 203 1.80 -15.99 25.26
N ASN A 204 3.12 -16.07 25.50
CA ASN A 204 3.93 -14.87 25.62
C ASN A 204 4.16 -14.21 24.25
N THR A 205 3.91 -12.91 24.12
CA THR A 205 4.06 -12.17 22.84
C THR A 205 5.51 -11.80 22.51
N ILE A 206 6.41 -11.79 23.48
CA ILE A 206 7.85 -11.53 23.28
C ILE A 206 8.57 -12.83 22.88
N VAL A 207 8.21 -13.94 23.51
CA VAL A 207 8.72 -15.28 23.21
C VAL A 207 7.51 -16.18 22.96
N PRO A 208 6.96 -16.19 21.72
CA PRO A 208 5.70 -16.88 21.43
C PRO A 208 5.73 -18.40 21.68
N THR A 209 6.91 -18.99 21.82
CA THR A 209 7.06 -20.41 22.20
C THR A 209 6.82 -20.67 23.69
N SER A 210 6.75 -19.65 24.54
CA SER A 210 6.44 -19.78 25.96
C SER A 210 4.94 -19.77 26.17
N ILE A 211 4.39 -20.90 26.57
CA ILE A 211 2.95 -21.15 26.80
C ILE A 211 2.64 -21.34 28.28
N GLY A 212 1.49 -20.82 28.73
CA GLY A 212 1.00 -20.95 30.10
C GLY A 212 0.11 -22.17 30.30
N SER A 213 -0.39 -22.31 31.49
CA SER A 213 -1.38 -23.33 31.86
C SER A 213 -2.82 -22.81 31.65
N VAL A 214 -3.78 -23.74 31.57
CA VAL A 214 -5.22 -23.39 31.55
C VAL A 214 -5.68 -22.98 32.95
N GLY A 215 -6.42 -21.87 33.04
CA GLY A 215 -7.04 -21.36 34.25
C GLY A 215 -8.53 -21.09 34.05
N ASP A 216 -9.28 -20.99 35.16
CA ASP A 216 -10.72 -20.79 35.14
C ASP A 216 -11.12 -19.33 35.32
N VAL A 217 -12.09 -18.85 34.52
CA VAL A 217 -12.68 -17.51 34.60
C VAL A 217 -14.02 -17.58 35.35
N SER A 218 -14.91 -18.45 34.94
CA SER A 218 -16.26 -18.57 35.47
C SER A 218 -16.83 -19.98 35.31
N SER A 219 -17.56 -20.44 36.37
CA SER A 219 -18.34 -21.68 36.33
C SER A 219 -19.81 -21.47 35.98
N ASN A 220 -20.27 -20.24 35.82
CA ASN A 220 -21.67 -19.92 35.51
C ASN A 220 -21.78 -19.34 34.09
N TYR A 221 -21.57 -20.21 33.10
CA TYR A 221 -21.65 -19.89 31.68
C TYR A 221 -22.72 -20.71 30.99
N LEU A 222 -23.50 -20.08 30.12
CA LEU A 222 -24.44 -20.78 29.24
C LEU A 222 -23.92 -20.86 27.81
N PRO A 223 -23.57 -22.04 27.32
CA PRO A 223 -23.21 -22.21 25.92
C PRO A 223 -24.51 -22.15 25.09
N VAL A 224 -24.71 -21.05 24.40
CA VAL A 224 -25.80 -20.85 23.43
C VAL A 224 -25.22 -20.73 22.03
N SER A 225 -26.04 -21.06 21.04
CA SER A 225 -25.63 -20.85 19.64
C SER A 225 -25.38 -19.35 19.37
N GLY A 226 -24.24 -19.03 18.83
CA GLY A 226 -23.84 -17.67 18.50
C GLY A 226 -22.67 -17.15 19.36
N LYS A 227 -22.44 -15.86 19.33
CA LYS A 227 -21.36 -15.18 20.08
C LYS A 227 -21.82 -14.95 21.53
N SER A 228 -21.75 -15.96 22.36
CA SER A 228 -22.28 -15.97 23.72
C SER A 228 -21.42 -15.28 24.77
N PHE A 229 -20.19 -14.90 24.41
CA PHE A 229 -19.31 -14.06 25.22
C PHE A 229 -18.41 -13.20 24.35
N ASP A 230 -17.99 -12.07 24.88
CA ASP A 230 -17.09 -11.14 24.23
C ASP A 230 -16.31 -10.34 25.28
N GLY A 231 -15.24 -9.65 24.87
CA GLY A 231 -14.45 -8.85 25.77
C GLY A 231 -13.61 -7.79 25.09
N VAL A 232 -13.02 -6.94 25.91
CA VAL A 232 -12.15 -5.86 25.46
C VAL A 232 -11.08 -5.58 26.54
N ILE A 233 -9.93 -5.09 26.12
CA ILE A 233 -8.86 -4.65 27.04
C ILE A 233 -9.12 -3.21 27.46
N VAL A 234 -9.15 -3.00 28.77
CA VAL A 234 -9.36 -1.69 29.41
C VAL A 234 -8.29 -1.46 30.46
N SER A 235 -7.46 -0.45 30.27
CA SER A 235 -6.37 -0.09 31.21
C SER A 235 -5.50 -1.28 31.64
N GLY A 236 -5.20 -2.17 30.69
CA GLY A 236 -4.38 -3.35 30.93
C GLY A 236 -5.12 -4.55 31.55
N ASN A 237 -6.41 -4.43 31.86
CA ASN A 237 -7.27 -5.50 32.34
C ASN A 237 -8.18 -5.98 31.22
N ILE A 238 -8.61 -7.24 31.23
CA ILE A 238 -9.59 -7.75 30.27
C ILE A 238 -10.98 -7.64 30.90
N TYR A 239 -11.85 -6.86 30.30
CA TYR A 239 -13.27 -6.87 30.59
C TYR A 239 -13.94 -7.94 29.75
N LEU A 240 -14.55 -8.92 30.38
CA LEU A 240 -15.30 -10.01 29.74
C LEU A 240 -16.77 -9.90 30.08
N SER A 241 -17.64 -10.07 29.09
CA SER A 241 -19.09 -10.19 29.30
C SER A 241 -19.64 -11.45 28.61
N TRP A 242 -20.57 -12.12 29.26
CA TRP A 242 -21.13 -13.40 28.80
C TRP A 242 -22.60 -13.58 29.13
N ALA A 243 -23.27 -14.39 28.32
CA ALA A 243 -24.61 -14.85 28.61
C ALA A 243 -24.61 -15.87 29.77
N SER A 244 -25.50 -15.70 30.73
CA SER A 244 -25.67 -16.61 31.85
C SER A 244 -27.16 -16.94 32.09
N SER A 245 -27.45 -17.89 32.99
CA SER A 245 -28.83 -18.26 33.40
C SER A 245 -29.59 -17.09 34.04
N THR A 246 -28.90 -16.10 34.58
CA THR A 246 -29.46 -14.93 35.27
C THR A 246 -29.42 -13.64 34.49
N GLY A 247 -29.10 -13.72 33.18
CA GLY A 247 -28.94 -12.56 32.29
C GLY A 247 -27.53 -12.42 31.77
N VAL A 248 -27.11 -11.21 31.45
CA VAL A 248 -25.74 -10.89 30.98
C VAL A 248 -24.87 -10.54 32.16
N ARG A 249 -23.76 -11.27 32.31
CA ARG A 249 -22.77 -11.05 33.35
C ARG A 249 -21.49 -10.50 32.77
N ALA A 250 -20.70 -9.83 33.60
CA ALA A 250 -19.36 -9.39 33.25
C ALA A 250 -18.38 -9.55 34.39
N ALA A 251 -17.10 -9.58 34.06
CA ALA A 251 -16.01 -9.61 35.02
C ALA A 251 -14.76 -8.90 34.48
N PHE A 252 -13.93 -8.37 35.39
CA PHE A 252 -12.59 -7.92 35.05
C PHE A 252 -11.56 -8.99 35.45
N LEU A 253 -10.67 -9.29 34.50
CA LEU A 253 -9.46 -10.05 34.76
C LEU A 253 -8.28 -9.07 34.78
N ASN A 254 -7.56 -9.06 35.90
CA ASN A 254 -6.36 -8.21 36.00
C ASN A 254 -5.17 -8.76 35.18
N ALA A 255 -4.05 -8.09 35.22
CA ALA A 255 -2.83 -8.52 34.54
C ALA A 255 -2.30 -9.91 34.98
N SER A 256 -2.68 -10.36 36.18
CA SER A 256 -2.39 -11.72 36.67
C SER A 256 -3.48 -12.73 36.35
N LEU A 257 -4.47 -12.34 35.54
CA LEU A 257 -5.64 -13.12 35.13
C LEU A 257 -6.54 -13.60 36.28
N SER A 258 -6.48 -12.92 37.43
CA SER A 258 -7.40 -13.14 38.54
C SER A 258 -8.65 -12.30 38.33
N VAL A 259 -9.82 -12.91 38.56
CA VAL A 259 -11.11 -12.20 38.54
C VAL A 259 -11.16 -11.24 39.73
N THR A 260 -11.18 -9.94 39.47
CA THR A 260 -11.20 -8.90 40.51
C THR A 260 -12.60 -8.48 40.90
N SER A 261 -13.55 -8.51 39.93
CA SER A 261 -14.95 -8.19 40.17
C SER A 261 -15.84 -8.94 39.22
N SER A 262 -17.03 -9.32 39.66
CA SER A 262 -18.05 -9.94 38.79
C SER A 262 -19.41 -9.37 39.11
N PHE A 263 -20.18 -8.96 38.10
CA PHE A 263 -21.47 -8.28 38.27
C PHE A 263 -22.47 -8.61 37.17
N ILE A 264 -23.71 -8.22 37.33
CA ILE A 264 -24.79 -8.40 36.38
C ILE A 264 -24.89 -7.09 35.54
N VAL A 265 -24.70 -7.19 34.22
CA VAL A 265 -24.85 -6.08 33.27
C VAL A 265 -26.31 -5.87 32.90
N SER A 266 -27.06 -6.97 32.71
CA SER A 266 -28.46 -6.97 32.35
C SER A 266 -29.15 -8.23 32.88
N SER A 267 -30.36 -8.06 33.44
CA SER A 267 -31.20 -9.20 33.89
C SER A 267 -31.91 -9.90 32.73
N ASN A 268 -31.85 -9.35 31.51
CA ASN A 268 -32.47 -9.96 30.35
C ASN A 268 -31.61 -11.11 29.84
N SER A 269 -32.25 -12.23 29.54
CA SER A 269 -31.57 -13.36 28.92
C SER A 269 -31.07 -12.95 27.54
N ALA A 270 -29.87 -13.35 27.20
CA ALA A 270 -29.24 -13.03 25.91
C ALA A 270 -28.58 -14.27 25.30
N THR A 271 -28.46 -14.30 23.97
CA THR A 271 -27.73 -15.34 23.24
C THR A 271 -26.50 -14.78 22.56
N THR A 272 -26.49 -13.46 22.30
CA THR A 272 -25.38 -12.79 21.62
C THR A 272 -24.96 -11.58 22.43
N VAL A 273 -23.67 -11.44 22.64
CA VAL A 273 -23.04 -10.35 23.40
C VAL A 273 -21.91 -9.78 22.58
N SER A 274 -21.77 -8.47 22.57
CA SER A 274 -20.60 -7.78 22.01
C SER A 274 -20.18 -6.62 22.91
N VAL A 275 -18.88 -6.41 23.05
CA VAL A 275 -18.27 -5.45 23.97
C VAL A 275 -17.27 -4.58 23.25
N THR A 276 -17.22 -3.30 23.64
CA THR A 276 -16.18 -2.38 23.22
C THR A 276 -15.89 -1.35 24.32
N ALA A 277 -14.76 -0.69 24.24
CA ALA A 277 -14.40 0.37 25.16
C ALA A 277 -13.73 1.54 24.43
N ASP A 278 -14.03 2.74 24.87
CA ASP A 278 -13.28 3.95 24.49
C ASP A 278 -12.32 4.33 25.62
N THR A 279 -11.06 4.41 25.30
CA THR A 279 -9.98 4.75 26.22
C THR A 279 -9.36 6.13 25.92
N SER A 280 -9.94 6.89 25.02
CA SER A 280 -9.42 8.18 24.56
C SER A 280 -9.69 9.36 25.54
N GLY A 281 -10.50 9.13 26.56
CA GLY A 281 -10.83 10.10 27.59
C GLY A 281 -11.09 9.41 28.93
N SER A 282 -12.24 9.71 29.57
CA SER A 282 -12.74 8.84 30.64
C SER A 282 -13.14 7.52 30.00
N THR A 283 -12.59 6.41 30.48
CA THR A 283 -12.84 5.09 29.89
C THR A 283 -14.30 4.70 30.01
N THR A 284 -14.99 4.62 28.88
CA THR A 284 -16.37 4.17 28.81
C THR A 284 -16.46 2.81 28.14
N ILE A 285 -17.14 1.86 28.77
CA ILE A 285 -17.36 0.52 28.25
C ILE A 285 -18.80 0.39 27.78
N TRP A 286 -18.99 -0.15 26.57
CA TRP A 286 -20.32 -0.49 26.03
C TRP A 286 -20.44 -1.99 25.89
N THR A 287 -21.55 -2.51 26.38
CA THR A 287 -21.95 -3.91 26.23
C THR A 287 -23.28 -3.97 25.49
N SER A 288 -23.31 -4.59 24.35
CA SER A 288 -24.56 -4.89 23.62
C SER A 288 -24.96 -6.34 23.86
N SER A 289 -26.25 -6.56 23.93
CA SER A 289 -26.82 -7.89 24.10
C SER A 289 -28.13 -8.04 23.32
N TYR A 290 -28.40 -9.21 22.81
CA TYR A 290 -29.65 -9.53 22.11
C TYR A 290 -30.31 -10.78 22.65
N SER A 291 -31.63 -10.68 22.87
CA SER A 291 -32.49 -11.76 23.31
C SER A 291 -33.41 -12.22 22.19
N PRO A 292 -33.27 -13.43 21.64
CA PRO A 292 -34.16 -13.93 20.60
C PRO A 292 -35.53 -14.25 21.13
N ALA A 293 -35.66 -14.60 22.43
CA ALA A 293 -36.96 -14.91 23.07
C ALA A 293 -37.89 -13.68 23.06
N ASN A 294 -37.37 -12.50 23.31
CA ASN A 294 -38.11 -11.27 23.35
C ASN A 294 -37.91 -10.42 22.09
N ARG A 295 -37.05 -10.87 21.15
CA ARG A 295 -36.64 -10.12 19.94
C ARG A 295 -36.23 -8.69 20.26
N SER A 296 -35.46 -8.52 21.33
CA SER A 296 -35.05 -7.22 21.83
C SER A 296 -33.52 -7.15 22.00
N GLY A 297 -32.94 -6.06 21.57
CA GLY A 297 -31.51 -5.78 21.75
C GLY A 297 -31.29 -4.54 22.58
N PHE A 298 -30.35 -4.61 23.52
CA PHE A 298 -30.01 -3.52 24.43
C PHE A 298 -28.52 -3.24 24.39
N ILE A 299 -28.16 -1.96 24.50
CA ILE A 299 -26.83 -1.49 24.77
C ILE A 299 -26.79 -0.89 26.16
N VAL A 300 -25.77 -1.22 26.89
CA VAL A 300 -25.50 -0.69 28.22
C VAL A 300 -24.13 -0.04 28.19
N SER A 301 -24.03 1.16 28.73
CA SER A 301 -22.77 1.88 28.87
C SER A 301 -22.50 2.25 30.32
N ALA A 302 -21.24 2.21 30.72
CA ALA A 302 -20.78 2.69 32.03
C ALA A 302 -19.32 3.13 31.94
N ASP A 303 -18.92 4.05 32.83
CA ASP A 303 -17.51 4.43 32.96
C ASP A 303 -16.72 3.37 33.73
N SER A 304 -15.41 3.30 33.48
CA SER A 304 -14.54 2.34 34.15
C SER A 304 -14.55 2.48 35.69
N ASP A 305 -14.78 3.67 36.22
CA ASP A 305 -14.84 3.93 37.64
C ASP A 305 -16.10 3.35 38.26
N ASP A 306 -17.20 3.25 37.51
CA ASP A 306 -18.42 2.60 37.97
C ASP A 306 -18.25 1.08 38.15
N TYR A 307 -17.30 0.47 37.46
CA TYR A 307 -16.99 -0.96 37.53
C TYR A 307 -16.02 -1.30 38.69
N SER A 308 -15.25 -0.32 39.18
CA SER A 308 -14.33 -0.51 40.30
C SER A 308 -15.03 -0.56 41.68
N ASN A 309 -16.21 0.04 41.77
CA ASN A 309 -17.04 0.03 42.98
C ASN A 309 -18.07 -1.13 42.92
N SER A 310 -17.82 -2.16 43.63
CA SER A 310 -18.36 -3.53 43.60
C SER A 310 -19.84 -3.72 43.95
N LEU A 311 -20.69 -2.71 43.94
CA LEU A 311 -22.03 -2.84 44.54
C LEU A 311 -23.24 -2.54 43.65
N SER A 312 -23.11 -2.28 42.41
CA SER A 312 -24.15 -2.10 41.36
C SER A 312 -23.77 -0.93 40.47
N PRO A 313 -23.01 -1.14 39.44
CA PRO A 313 -22.73 -0.08 38.47
C PRO A 313 -24.02 0.47 37.88
N ASN A 314 -24.13 1.80 37.81
CA ASN A 314 -25.25 2.48 37.16
C ASN A 314 -25.11 2.37 35.65
N PHE A 315 -25.76 1.37 35.07
CA PHE A 315 -25.76 1.20 33.63
C PHE A 315 -26.86 2.03 32.99
N THR A 316 -26.49 2.81 31.99
CA THR A 316 -27.48 3.45 31.11
C THR A 316 -27.84 2.51 30.00
N ALA A 317 -29.04 1.97 30.01
CA ALA A 317 -29.52 1.00 29.03
C ALA A 317 -30.27 1.70 27.89
N LYS A 318 -30.00 1.29 26.66
CA LYS A 318 -30.72 1.69 25.44
C LYS A 318 -31.13 0.51 24.60
N GLN A 319 -32.32 0.57 24.07
CA GLN A 319 -32.83 -0.44 23.14
C GLN A 319 -32.46 -0.04 21.71
N PHE A 320 -31.73 -0.91 20.97
CA PHE A 320 -31.41 -0.71 19.57
C PHE A 320 -32.31 -1.50 18.60
N VAL A 321 -32.94 -2.58 19.09
CA VAL A 321 -33.97 -3.32 18.36
C VAL A 321 -35.19 -3.46 19.27
N SER A 322 -36.37 -3.00 18.82
CA SER A 322 -37.65 -3.20 19.51
C SER A 322 -38.27 -4.52 19.13
N SER A 323 -39.10 -5.09 20.02
CA SER A 323 -39.86 -6.33 19.82
C SER A 323 -40.65 -6.28 18.50
N GLY A 324 -40.05 -6.76 17.44
CA GLY A 324 -40.60 -6.69 16.08
C GLY A 324 -40.30 -7.93 15.26
N SER A 325 -40.16 -7.77 13.99
CA SER A 325 -40.17 -8.87 13.01
C SER A 325 -38.78 -9.42 12.64
N ALA A 326 -37.68 -8.83 13.12
CA ALA A 326 -36.33 -9.23 12.68
C ALA A 326 -35.51 -9.86 13.81
N THR A 327 -34.83 -10.97 13.52
CA THR A 327 -33.88 -11.63 14.42
C THR A 327 -32.47 -11.05 14.18
N VAL A 328 -31.76 -10.71 15.26
CA VAL A 328 -30.34 -10.33 15.17
C VAL A 328 -29.52 -11.62 15.22
N LEU A 329 -28.75 -11.85 14.17
CA LEU A 329 -27.92 -13.04 14.05
C LEU A 329 -26.53 -12.83 14.67
N ASN A 330 -25.92 -11.68 14.38
CA ASN A 330 -24.57 -11.37 14.79
C ASN A 330 -24.46 -9.89 15.18
N MET A 331 -23.51 -9.58 16.07
CA MET A 331 -23.20 -8.22 16.51
C MET A 331 -21.70 -8.03 16.65
N ALA A 332 -21.24 -6.83 16.34
CA ALA A 332 -19.88 -6.38 16.61
C ALA A 332 -19.90 -4.90 16.99
N MET A 333 -19.08 -4.51 17.94
CA MET A 333 -18.97 -3.12 18.40
C MET A 333 -17.54 -2.60 18.29
N THR A 334 -17.43 -1.30 18.08
CA THR A 334 -16.17 -0.55 18.19
C THR A 334 -16.42 0.80 18.84
N ALA A 335 -15.42 1.37 19.50
CA ALA A 335 -15.53 2.68 20.11
C ALA A 335 -14.23 3.47 20.01
N GLN A 336 -14.36 4.79 19.86
CA GLN A 336 -13.25 5.75 19.90
C GLN A 336 -13.77 7.18 20.08
N TYR A 337 -13.02 8.01 20.80
CA TYR A 337 -13.29 9.45 20.99
C TYR A 337 -14.72 9.78 21.44
N GLY A 338 -15.19 9.08 22.49
CA GLY A 338 -16.50 9.34 23.08
C GLY A 338 -17.70 8.81 22.29
N SER A 339 -17.45 8.09 21.18
CA SER A 339 -18.50 7.47 20.39
C SER A 339 -18.30 5.98 20.23
N ALA A 340 -19.41 5.24 20.15
CA ALA A 340 -19.40 3.81 19.84
C ALA A 340 -20.24 3.54 18.61
N GLN A 341 -19.84 2.54 17.83
CA GLN A 341 -20.62 2.03 16.71
C GLN A 341 -21.01 0.58 16.97
N LEU A 342 -22.26 0.26 16.74
CA LEU A 342 -22.76 -1.11 16.75
C LEU A 342 -23.14 -1.50 15.32
N LEU A 343 -22.57 -2.59 14.87
CA LEU A 343 -22.94 -3.24 13.63
C LEU A 343 -23.62 -4.55 13.95
N TYR A 344 -24.81 -4.76 13.45
CA TYR A 344 -25.56 -6.01 13.67
C TYR A 344 -26.24 -6.48 12.39
N GLU A 345 -26.37 -7.77 12.27
CA GLU A 345 -26.97 -8.47 11.14
C GLU A 345 -28.41 -8.84 11.49
N LEU A 346 -29.36 -8.42 10.67
CA LEU A 346 -30.78 -8.72 10.81
C LEU A 346 -31.18 -9.82 9.83
N GLU A 347 -31.89 -10.83 10.35
CA GLU A 347 -32.58 -11.77 9.50
C GLU A 347 -33.88 -11.10 9.02
N ASN A 348 -33.91 -10.71 7.76
CA ASN A 348 -35.18 -10.45 7.06
C ASN A 348 -35.69 -11.75 6.45
N SER A 349 -36.97 -11.86 6.21
CA SER A 349 -37.56 -13.05 5.58
C SER A 349 -36.92 -13.44 4.24
N TYR A 350 -36.00 -12.61 3.70
CA TYR A 350 -35.35 -12.79 2.39
C TYR A 350 -33.88 -12.40 2.33
N SER A 351 -33.29 -11.66 3.29
CA SER A 351 -31.92 -11.23 3.26
C SER A 351 -31.35 -10.84 4.63
N TYR A 352 -30.04 -10.96 4.78
CA TYR A 352 -29.31 -10.48 5.95
C TYR A 352 -28.83 -9.07 5.71
N THR A 353 -29.20 -8.14 6.57
CA THR A 353 -28.85 -6.73 6.43
C THR A 353 -28.04 -6.28 7.63
N PRO A 354 -26.77 -5.87 7.49
CA PRO A 354 -26.03 -5.27 8.58
C PRO A 354 -26.51 -3.83 8.78
N VAL A 355 -26.72 -3.46 10.03
CA VAL A 355 -27.11 -2.10 10.41
C VAL A 355 -26.08 -1.54 11.35
N ALA A 356 -25.46 -0.41 10.96
CA ALA A 356 -24.56 0.33 11.82
C ALA A 356 -25.34 1.42 12.55
N THR A 357 -25.18 1.49 13.86
CA THR A 357 -25.79 2.52 14.69
C THR A 357 -24.71 3.28 15.46
N ASN A 358 -24.63 4.57 15.25
CA ASN A 358 -23.67 5.44 15.91
C ASN A 358 -24.23 5.91 17.26
N PHE A 359 -23.42 5.80 18.31
CA PHE A 359 -23.74 6.34 19.63
C PHE A 359 -22.79 7.49 19.92
N ILE A 360 -23.32 8.68 20.02
CA ILE A 360 -22.54 9.84 20.46
C ILE A 360 -22.87 10.07 21.94
N ASN A 361 -21.83 9.95 22.76
CA ASN A 361 -21.83 10.34 24.16
C ASN A 361 -22.71 9.52 25.13
N LYS A 362 -22.13 9.14 26.25
CA LYS A 362 -22.76 8.45 27.39
C LYS A 362 -24.02 9.14 27.93
N GLN A 363 -24.08 10.46 27.85
CA GLN A 363 -25.13 11.27 28.48
C GLN A 363 -26.30 11.63 27.58
N THR A 364 -26.14 11.54 26.27
CA THR A 364 -27.24 11.80 25.33
C THR A 364 -27.94 10.53 24.96
N SER A 365 -29.15 10.51 25.30
CA SER A 365 -30.04 9.36 25.14
C SER A 365 -30.40 9.08 23.65
N ASP A 366 -29.79 9.69 22.67
CA ASP A 366 -30.28 9.63 21.29
C ASP A 366 -29.32 8.86 20.39
N PHE A 367 -29.88 7.91 19.65
CA PHE A 367 -29.24 7.32 18.48
C PHE A 367 -29.01 8.43 17.44
N VAL A 368 -27.79 8.77 17.13
CA VAL A 368 -27.49 9.71 16.06
C VAL A 368 -27.36 8.93 14.76
N GLY A 369 -28.49 8.57 14.23
CA GLY A 369 -28.60 7.94 12.91
C GLY A 369 -28.36 6.43 12.90
N SER A 370 -29.22 5.71 12.22
CA SER A 370 -28.97 4.35 11.79
C SER A 370 -28.36 4.41 10.39
N LEU A 371 -27.13 4.00 10.25
CA LEU A 371 -26.52 3.75 8.95
C LEU A 371 -26.74 2.26 8.66
N SER A 372 -27.74 1.95 7.85
CA SER A 372 -27.80 0.63 7.31
C SER A 372 -26.71 0.49 6.23
N ALA A 373 -25.84 -0.48 6.40
CA ALA A 373 -24.60 -0.56 5.68
C ALA A 373 -24.64 -1.50 4.49
N ALA A 374 -25.79 -2.05 4.08
CA ALA A 374 -25.73 -3.03 3.02
C ALA A 374 -26.81 -2.89 1.98
N SER A 375 -26.37 -2.91 0.76
CA SER A 375 -27.13 -3.18 -0.43
C SER A 375 -26.91 -4.59 -0.99
N VAL A 376 -26.31 -5.48 -0.21
CA VAL A 376 -25.88 -6.81 -0.66
C VAL A 376 -26.35 -7.84 0.38
N VAL A 377 -26.65 -9.05 -0.03
CA VAL A 377 -26.85 -10.17 0.87
C VAL A 377 -25.55 -10.42 1.62
N VAL A 378 -25.44 -9.84 2.79
CA VAL A 378 -24.27 -10.00 3.63
C VAL A 378 -24.50 -11.20 4.52
N ARG A 379 -23.62 -12.17 4.43
CA ARG A 379 -23.71 -13.41 5.21
C ARG A 379 -23.10 -13.29 6.59
N SER A 380 -22.14 -12.38 6.75
CA SER A 380 -21.52 -12.12 8.03
C SER A 380 -20.84 -10.78 8.08
N VAL A 381 -20.70 -10.23 9.28
CA VAL A 381 -20.11 -8.91 9.53
C VAL A 381 -19.14 -8.99 10.71
N GLY A 382 -17.97 -8.44 10.56
CA GLY A 382 -17.01 -8.22 11.63
C GLY A 382 -16.66 -6.74 11.75
N LEU A 383 -16.31 -6.31 12.94
CA LEU A 383 -15.89 -4.94 13.22
C LEU A 383 -14.74 -4.99 14.21
N ALA A 384 -13.71 -4.16 14.00
CA ALA A 384 -12.62 -4.04 14.96
C ALA A 384 -13.15 -3.60 16.33
N SER A 385 -12.61 -4.18 17.38
CA SER A 385 -13.03 -3.88 18.76
C SER A 385 -12.75 -2.45 19.20
N LYS A 386 -11.86 -1.76 18.51
CA LYS A 386 -11.54 -0.34 18.72
C LYS A 386 -11.34 0.36 17.37
N GLY A 387 -11.55 1.68 17.36
CA GLY A 387 -11.18 2.53 16.23
C GLY A 387 -9.67 2.83 16.22
N PHE A 388 -9.20 3.43 15.17
CA PHE A 388 -7.81 3.85 15.00
C PHE A 388 -7.72 5.19 14.26
N LEU A 389 -6.56 5.82 14.34
CA LEU A 389 -6.29 7.12 13.72
C LEU A 389 -5.44 6.96 12.47
N ILE A 390 -5.80 7.71 11.42
CA ILE A 390 -4.95 7.95 10.26
C ILE A 390 -4.82 9.47 10.13
N GLY A 391 -3.65 9.99 10.47
CA GLY A 391 -3.48 11.44 10.61
C GLY A 391 -4.33 11.99 11.77
N SER A 392 -5.23 12.93 11.47
CA SER A 392 -6.16 13.52 12.44
C SER A 392 -7.54 12.87 12.45
N ASP A 393 -7.80 11.94 11.54
CA ASP A 393 -9.13 11.40 11.31
C ASP A 393 -9.30 10.02 11.95
N SER A 394 -10.45 9.79 12.56
CA SER A 394 -10.80 8.52 13.21
C SER A 394 -11.49 7.57 12.24
N TYR A 395 -11.08 6.31 12.23
CA TYR A 395 -11.61 5.28 11.36
C TYR A 395 -11.94 4.00 12.12
N TYR A 396 -12.84 3.22 11.52
CA TYR A 396 -13.22 1.90 11.99
C TYR A 396 -13.10 0.91 10.85
N LEU A 397 -12.54 -0.25 11.11
CA LEU A 397 -12.43 -1.32 10.14
C LEU A 397 -13.64 -2.25 10.27
N THR A 398 -14.29 -2.53 9.16
CA THR A 398 -15.38 -3.51 9.09
C THR A 398 -15.16 -4.48 7.93
N VAL A 399 -15.71 -5.66 8.08
CA VAL A 399 -15.66 -6.73 7.09
C VAL A 399 -17.08 -7.13 6.73
N TYR A 400 -17.36 -7.18 5.44
CA TYR A 400 -18.60 -7.74 4.91
C TYR A 400 -18.28 -8.96 4.07
N ASP A 401 -19.06 -10.01 4.23
CA ASP A 401 -19.08 -11.14 3.33
C ASP A 401 -20.23 -10.97 2.35
N SER A 402 -19.94 -10.79 1.09
CA SER A 402 -20.87 -11.01 0.00
C SER A 402 -20.77 -12.48 -0.44
N THR A 403 -21.71 -12.95 -1.24
CA THR A 403 -21.86 -14.39 -1.58
C THR A 403 -20.59 -15.11 -2.03
N ASN A 404 -19.58 -14.38 -2.47
CA ASN A 404 -18.35 -14.94 -3.05
C ASN A 404 -17.04 -14.32 -2.54
N GLN A 405 -17.07 -13.23 -1.77
CA GLN A 405 -15.84 -12.52 -1.37
C GLN A 405 -15.99 -11.80 -0.04
N ALA A 406 -15.03 -11.98 0.86
CA ALA A 406 -14.87 -11.09 1.99
C ALA A 406 -14.40 -9.72 1.51
N THR A 407 -15.12 -8.69 1.87
CA THR A 407 -14.79 -7.31 1.52
C THR A 407 -14.54 -6.51 2.79
N PHE A 408 -13.38 -5.87 2.86
CA PHE A 408 -12.94 -5.10 4.01
C PHE A 408 -13.10 -3.61 3.74
N PHE A 409 -13.74 -2.89 4.64
CA PHE A 409 -13.99 -1.46 4.49
C PHE A 409 -13.43 -0.67 5.65
N LEU A 410 -12.93 0.50 5.33
CA LEU A 410 -12.61 1.54 6.27
C LEU A 410 -13.76 2.55 6.31
N ILE A 411 -14.34 2.76 7.48
CA ILE A 411 -15.43 3.71 7.71
C ILE A 411 -14.96 4.84 8.62
N ASN A 412 -15.39 6.06 8.34
CA ASN A 412 -15.13 7.21 9.22
C ASN A 412 -16.09 7.23 10.41
N SER A 413 -15.88 8.15 11.34
CA SER A 413 -16.72 8.32 12.54
C SER A 413 -18.18 8.65 12.25
N THR A 414 -18.50 9.11 11.06
CA THR A 414 -19.89 9.40 10.62
C THR A 414 -20.53 8.21 9.91
N GLY A 415 -19.81 7.09 9.76
CA GLY A 415 -20.27 5.88 9.09
C GLY A 415 -20.12 5.91 7.56
N GLY A 416 -19.51 6.94 7.00
CA GLY A 416 -19.20 6.99 5.57
C GLY A 416 -18.04 6.06 5.23
N VAL A 417 -18.17 5.30 4.15
CA VAL A 417 -17.05 4.49 3.65
C VAL A 417 -15.97 5.39 3.08
N VAL A 418 -14.77 5.25 3.60
CA VAL A 418 -13.61 6.02 3.15
C VAL A 418 -12.78 5.23 2.16
N SER A 419 -12.65 3.92 2.40
CA SER A 419 -11.86 3.04 1.55
C SER A 419 -12.33 1.61 1.69
N LYS A 420 -12.34 0.88 0.60
CA LYS A 420 -12.37 -0.58 0.59
C LYS A 420 -10.92 -1.07 0.66
N LEU A 421 -10.55 -1.95 1.57
CA LEU A 421 -9.18 -2.34 1.82
C LEU A 421 -8.71 -3.52 0.98
N ALA A 422 -9.51 -4.54 0.89
CA ALA A 422 -9.24 -5.72 0.08
C ALA A 422 -10.53 -6.49 -0.17
N ALA A 423 -10.58 -7.21 -1.26
CA ALA A 423 -11.46 -8.34 -1.39
C ALA A 423 -10.61 -9.59 -1.12
N GLY A 424 -10.93 -10.31 -0.07
CA GLY A 424 -10.28 -11.59 0.18
C GLY A 424 -10.67 -12.55 -0.94
N ASN A 425 -9.77 -12.75 -1.88
CA ASN A 425 -9.99 -13.67 -2.99
C ASN A 425 -9.27 -14.98 -2.72
N ALA A 426 -9.62 -15.62 -1.62
CA ALA A 426 -9.09 -16.94 -1.30
C ALA A 426 -9.65 -18.05 -2.21
N GLY A 427 -10.29 -17.69 -3.34
CA GLY A 427 -10.91 -18.65 -4.25
C GLY A 427 -12.07 -19.42 -3.59
N GLY A 428 -12.57 -18.97 -2.45
CA GLY A 428 -13.53 -19.71 -1.65
C GLY A 428 -14.65 -18.84 -1.07
N TYR A 429 -15.72 -19.50 -0.73
CA TYR A 429 -16.85 -18.88 -0.06
C TYR A 429 -16.56 -18.78 1.44
N LEU A 430 -16.87 -17.64 2.06
CA LEU A 430 -16.93 -17.60 3.53
C LEU A 430 -17.99 -18.58 4.03
N THR A 431 -17.57 -19.44 4.93
CA THR A 431 -18.51 -20.31 5.63
C THR A 431 -19.10 -19.56 6.81
N GLN A 432 -20.24 -20.05 7.31
CA GLN A 432 -20.95 -19.46 8.45
C GLN A 432 -20.02 -19.16 9.63
N GLY A 433 -19.91 -17.93 10.01
CA GLY A 433 -19.15 -17.46 11.15
C GLY A 433 -18.81 -15.96 11.02
N LEU A 434 -18.67 -15.29 12.15
CA LEU A 434 -18.23 -13.90 12.17
C LEU A 434 -16.74 -13.83 11.81
N PRO A 435 -16.34 -13.02 10.82
CA PRO A 435 -14.95 -12.67 10.69
C PRO A 435 -14.51 -11.87 11.91
N SER A 436 -13.30 -12.09 12.37
CA SER A 436 -12.73 -11.35 13.48
C SER A 436 -11.76 -10.30 12.97
N VAL A 437 -11.82 -9.13 13.58
CA VAL A 437 -10.96 -7.99 13.23
C VAL A 437 -10.31 -7.46 14.49
N ASP A 438 -9.03 -7.26 14.47
CA ASP A 438 -8.30 -6.55 15.53
C ASP A 438 -7.30 -5.56 14.96
N VAL A 439 -7.00 -4.50 15.70
CA VAL A 439 -6.11 -3.42 15.28
C VAL A 439 -5.12 -3.05 16.37
N ASN A 440 -3.91 -2.71 15.95
CA ASN A 440 -2.97 -1.94 16.76
C ASN A 440 -2.67 -0.58 16.07
N ASP A 441 -1.75 0.21 16.62
CA ASP A 441 -1.47 1.56 16.13
C ASP A 441 -1.00 1.62 14.67
N THR A 442 -0.51 0.53 14.12
CA THR A 442 0.09 0.48 12.76
C THR A 442 -0.51 -0.56 11.84
N ARG A 443 -1.23 -1.55 12.38
CA ARG A 443 -1.75 -2.69 11.62
C ARG A 443 -3.15 -3.09 12.04
N ALA A 444 -3.89 -3.63 11.11
CA ALA A 444 -5.12 -4.38 11.35
C ALA A 444 -4.96 -5.81 10.86
N THR A 445 -5.63 -6.73 11.53
CA THR A 445 -5.68 -8.15 11.14
C THR A 445 -7.11 -8.62 11.04
N VAL A 446 -7.37 -9.46 10.07
CA VAL A 446 -8.68 -10.04 9.83
C VAL A 446 -8.56 -11.55 9.69
N GLY A 447 -9.24 -12.28 10.59
CA GLY A 447 -9.39 -13.72 10.50
C GLY A 447 -10.74 -14.10 9.91
N TYR A 448 -10.78 -15.06 9.01
CA TYR A 448 -12.02 -15.51 8.36
C TYR A 448 -12.00 -17.00 8.07
N LEU A 449 -13.19 -17.57 7.98
CA LEU A 449 -13.41 -18.96 7.57
C LEU A 449 -13.72 -19.01 6.07
N PHE A 450 -13.16 -19.98 5.37
CA PHE A 450 -13.43 -20.15 3.95
C PHE A 450 -13.71 -21.61 3.57
N LYS A 451 -14.33 -21.77 2.43
CA LYS A 451 -14.63 -23.07 1.84
C LYS A 451 -14.33 -23.02 0.34
N ASP A 452 -13.27 -23.69 -0.06
CA ASP A 452 -12.92 -23.86 -1.47
C ASP A 452 -13.75 -24.99 -2.11
N GLN A 453 -14.22 -24.80 -3.33
CA GLN A 453 -14.72 -25.85 -4.17
C GLN A 453 -13.62 -26.30 -5.15
N ILE A 454 -13.10 -27.48 -4.96
CA ILE A 454 -12.17 -28.08 -5.91
C ILE A 454 -12.96 -29.08 -6.76
N THR A 455 -13.05 -28.81 -8.07
CA THR A 455 -13.53 -29.79 -9.03
C THR A 455 -12.38 -30.76 -9.31
N ALA A 456 -12.47 -31.98 -8.83
CA ALA A 456 -11.52 -33.01 -9.20
C ALA A 456 -11.71 -33.37 -10.69
N VAL A 457 -10.80 -32.93 -11.53
CA VAL A 457 -10.66 -33.44 -12.87
C VAL A 457 -10.15 -34.87 -12.76
N ASN A 458 -10.81 -35.83 -13.44
CA ASN A 458 -10.36 -37.22 -13.55
C ASN A 458 -8.86 -37.27 -13.85
N LYS A 459 -8.08 -37.72 -12.87
CA LYS A 459 -6.71 -38.11 -13.12
C LYS A 459 -6.77 -39.51 -13.74
N ASP A 460 -6.62 -39.56 -15.05
CA ASP A 460 -6.49 -40.81 -15.78
C ASP A 460 -5.17 -41.45 -15.36
N THR A 461 -5.21 -42.26 -14.33
CA THR A 461 -4.12 -43.13 -13.96
C THR A 461 -4.22 -44.34 -14.91
N GLY A 462 -3.47 -44.35 -15.98
CA GLY A 462 -3.46 -45.36 -17.04
C GLY A 462 -3.16 -46.80 -16.61
N ILE A 463 -3.85 -47.29 -15.59
CA ILE A 463 -3.88 -48.71 -15.21
C ILE A 463 -5.31 -49.03 -14.76
N GLY A 464 -6.09 -49.59 -15.68
CA GLY A 464 -7.33 -50.36 -15.40
C GLY A 464 -8.52 -49.46 -15.02
N SER A 465 -9.51 -49.48 -15.88
CA SER A 465 -10.79 -48.79 -15.75
C SER A 465 -11.45 -48.92 -14.34
N GLN A 466 -11.22 -47.94 -13.52
CA GLN A 466 -12.13 -47.59 -12.43
C GLN A 466 -12.62 -46.17 -12.67
N THR A 467 -13.81 -46.05 -13.13
CA THR A 467 -14.59 -44.80 -13.15
C THR A 467 -14.79 -44.34 -11.70
N GLN A 468 -13.87 -43.51 -11.19
CA GLN A 468 -14.19 -42.73 -10.00
C GLN A 468 -15.10 -41.60 -10.47
N SER A 469 -16.31 -41.58 -9.95
CA SER A 469 -17.27 -40.49 -10.11
C SER A 469 -16.59 -39.17 -9.72
N ALA A 470 -16.69 -38.17 -10.61
CA ALA A 470 -16.24 -36.80 -10.32
C ALA A 470 -16.97 -36.33 -9.05
N GLY A 471 -16.28 -36.28 -7.94
CA GLY A 471 -16.75 -35.69 -6.70
C GLY A 471 -16.31 -34.26 -6.57
N ILE A 472 -17.23 -33.39 -6.18
CA ILE A 472 -16.86 -32.02 -5.77
C ILE A 472 -16.28 -32.14 -4.36
N TYR A 473 -14.97 -31.96 -4.23
CA TYR A 473 -14.30 -31.91 -2.94
C TYR A 473 -14.29 -30.46 -2.47
N SER A 474 -14.93 -30.16 -1.34
CA SER A 474 -14.83 -28.85 -0.70
C SER A 474 -13.76 -28.88 0.36
N GLN A 475 -12.70 -28.11 0.20
CA GLN A 475 -11.74 -27.84 1.27
C GLN A 475 -12.25 -26.67 2.12
N LYS A 476 -12.16 -26.84 3.43
CA LYS A 476 -12.49 -25.82 4.43
C LYS A 476 -11.19 -25.33 5.05
N GLY A 477 -11.17 -24.09 5.51
CA GLY A 477 -9.97 -23.56 6.11
C GLY A 477 -10.18 -22.25 6.86
N VAL A 478 -9.11 -21.77 7.43
CA VAL A 478 -9.04 -20.49 8.13
C VAL A 478 -8.02 -19.62 7.44
N GLY A 479 -8.42 -18.41 7.10
CA GLY A 479 -7.58 -17.39 6.50
C GLY A 479 -7.27 -16.27 7.48
N LEU A 480 -6.11 -15.67 7.32
CA LEU A 480 -5.67 -14.48 8.08
C LEU A 480 -5.04 -13.48 7.11
N SER A 481 -5.54 -12.26 7.13
CA SER A 481 -4.97 -11.15 6.38
C SER A 481 -4.50 -10.06 7.34
N SER A 482 -3.37 -9.44 7.05
CA SER A 482 -2.81 -8.33 7.81
C SER A 482 -2.65 -7.11 6.90
N PHE A 483 -3.09 -5.96 7.39
CA PHE A 483 -3.01 -4.68 6.70
C PHE A 483 -2.13 -3.74 7.49
N LYS A 484 -1.12 -3.16 6.86
CA LYS A 484 -0.33 -2.07 7.45
C LYS A 484 -0.80 -0.74 6.88
N PHE A 485 -1.12 0.20 7.75
CA PHE A 485 -1.47 1.55 7.36
C PHE A 485 -0.20 2.37 7.13
N GLY A 486 -0.09 3.00 5.98
CA GLY A 486 1.06 3.82 5.65
C GLY A 486 1.24 4.04 4.15
N SER A 487 2.13 4.94 3.78
CA SER A 487 2.34 5.40 2.40
C SER A 487 3.48 4.71 1.67
N SER A 488 4.01 3.61 2.20
CA SER A 488 5.25 3.02 1.68
C SER A 488 5.10 2.34 0.30
N GLY A 489 3.91 1.98 -0.11
CA GLY A 489 3.64 1.26 -1.36
C GLY A 489 2.82 2.02 -2.39
N LEU A 490 2.78 3.36 -2.34
CA LEU A 490 1.98 4.14 -3.29
C LEU A 490 2.64 4.23 -4.67
N PHE A 491 1.81 3.98 -5.69
CA PHE A 491 2.12 4.22 -7.10
C PHE A 491 0.93 4.84 -7.78
N THR A 492 1.18 5.62 -8.82
CA THR A 492 0.14 6.28 -9.60
C THR A 492 0.33 6.05 -11.08
N THR A 493 -0.79 6.05 -11.80
CA THR A 493 -0.80 5.87 -13.25
C THR A 493 -1.97 6.66 -13.82
N GLU A 494 -1.72 7.41 -14.89
CA GLU A 494 -2.72 8.21 -15.59
C GLU A 494 -3.20 7.46 -16.83
N ILE A 495 -4.47 7.05 -16.87
CA ILE A 495 -5.10 6.40 -18.02
C ILE A 495 -6.59 6.74 -18.06
N GLY A 496 -7.17 6.90 -19.25
CA GLY A 496 -8.57 7.25 -19.42
C GLY A 496 -8.92 8.63 -18.83
N ASN A 497 -7.98 9.58 -18.85
CA ASN A 497 -8.07 10.91 -18.28
C ASN A 497 -8.26 10.94 -16.74
N ASN A 498 -8.08 9.81 -16.07
CA ASN A 498 -8.17 9.67 -14.63
C ASN A 498 -6.82 9.27 -14.03
N LEU A 499 -6.53 9.76 -12.82
CA LEU A 499 -5.36 9.32 -12.06
C LEU A 499 -5.75 8.10 -11.22
N HIS A 500 -5.15 6.98 -11.52
CA HIS A 500 -5.30 5.75 -10.73
C HIS A 500 -4.22 5.70 -9.65
N ILE A 501 -4.62 5.32 -8.44
CA ILE A 501 -3.78 5.33 -7.24
C ILE A 501 -3.94 3.98 -6.56
N ASN A 502 -2.85 3.23 -6.44
CA ASN A 502 -2.85 2.03 -5.61
C ASN A 502 -2.60 2.40 -4.14
N GLY A 503 -2.67 1.45 -3.28
CA GLY A 503 -2.47 1.63 -1.84
C GLY A 503 -3.38 0.66 -1.07
N GLY A 504 -3.52 -0.55 -1.60
CA GLY A 504 -4.47 -1.57 -1.18
C GLY A 504 -5.54 -1.71 -2.23
N ILE A 505 -6.65 -1.01 -2.16
CA ILE A 505 -7.63 -0.96 -3.24
C ILE A 505 -7.22 0.07 -4.26
N LEU A 506 -7.58 -0.21 -5.51
CA LEU A 506 -7.45 0.76 -6.58
C LEU A 506 -8.44 1.92 -6.36
N ASN A 507 -7.90 3.10 -6.14
CA ASN A 507 -8.66 4.35 -6.14
C ASN A 507 -8.43 5.10 -7.44
N MET A 508 -9.32 6.01 -7.75
CA MET A 508 -9.19 6.91 -8.89
C MET A 508 -9.56 8.34 -8.49
N TYR A 509 -8.87 9.29 -9.10
CA TYR A 509 -9.30 10.69 -9.08
C TYR A 509 -9.99 10.99 -10.39
N ASP A 510 -11.26 11.39 -10.33
CA ASP A 510 -12.17 11.55 -11.46
C ASP A 510 -12.18 12.97 -12.06
N GLY A 511 -11.20 13.79 -11.70
CA GLY A 511 -11.14 15.21 -12.08
C GLY A 511 -11.70 16.15 -11.00
N TYR A 512 -12.46 15.64 -10.04
CA TYR A 512 -13.05 16.41 -8.95
C TYR A 512 -12.64 15.91 -7.56
N ARG A 513 -12.83 14.60 -7.29
CA ARG A 513 -12.43 13.96 -6.02
C ARG A 513 -11.88 12.55 -6.22
N VAL A 514 -11.29 12.01 -5.17
CA VAL A 514 -10.93 10.61 -5.11
C VAL A 514 -12.15 9.76 -4.79
N VAL A 515 -12.34 8.71 -5.58
CA VAL A 515 -13.37 7.69 -5.39
C VAL A 515 -12.75 6.30 -5.57
N GLU A 516 -13.44 5.28 -5.11
CA GLU A 516 -13.09 3.90 -5.44
C GLU A 516 -13.22 3.65 -6.95
N HIS A 517 -12.28 2.88 -7.51
CA HIS A 517 -12.31 2.52 -8.94
C HIS A 517 -13.47 1.57 -9.25
N GLY A 518 -14.26 1.86 -10.27
CA GLY A 518 -15.36 1.02 -10.72
C GLY A 518 -16.41 0.76 -9.64
N PHE A 519 -16.95 -0.44 -9.63
CA PHE A 519 -17.90 -0.89 -8.63
C PHE A 519 -17.36 -2.12 -7.90
N ASN A 520 -17.26 -2.02 -6.60
CA ASN A 520 -16.86 -3.13 -5.74
C ASN A 520 -18.02 -4.06 -5.40
N LEU A 521 -19.24 -3.60 -5.58
CA LEU A 521 -20.48 -4.32 -5.34
C LEU A 521 -21.37 -4.21 -6.58
N TYR A 522 -22.24 -5.19 -6.77
CA TYR A 522 -23.26 -5.21 -7.81
C TYR A 522 -24.62 -5.51 -7.15
N PRO A 523 -25.77 -5.31 -7.83
CA PRO A 523 -27.10 -5.57 -7.26
C PRO A 523 -27.31 -7.09 -7.10
N ASP A 524 -26.88 -7.66 -5.98
CA ASP A 524 -26.80 -9.11 -5.81
C ASP A 524 -28.17 -9.80 -5.64
N ASP A 525 -29.10 -9.21 -4.89
CA ASP A 525 -30.40 -9.81 -4.60
C ASP A 525 -31.56 -9.00 -5.15
N VAL A 526 -31.82 -9.13 -6.44
CA VAL A 526 -32.99 -8.56 -7.08
C VAL A 526 -34.22 -9.44 -6.77
N ILE A 527 -35.25 -8.84 -6.19
CA ILE A 527 -36.51 -9.53 -5.87
C ILE A 527 -37.58 -9.07 -6.85
N VAL A 528 -38.24 -10.03 -7.52
CA VAL A 528 -39.30 -9.77 -8.49
C VAL A 528 -40.60 -10.35 -8.00
N GLN A 529 -41.68 -9.57 -8.09
CA GLN A 529 -43.01 -9.98 -7.66
C GLN A 529 -44.06 -9.51 -8.67
N ALA A 530 -44.99 -10.38 -9.03
CA ALA A 530 -46.13 -9.98 -9.85
C ALA A 530 -46.96 -8.92 -9.10
N ASN A 531 -47.28 -7.82 -9.77
CA ASN A 531 -48.09 -6.78 -9.18
C ASN A 531 -49.56 -6.93 -9.62
N ALA A 532 -50.47 -6.70 -8.70
CA ALA A 532 -51.92 -6.73 -8.98
C ALA A 532 -52.40 -5.50 -9.74
N ILE A 533 -51.58 -4.46 -9.91
CA ILE A 533 -51.93 -3.28 -10.67
C ILE A 533 -51.83 -3.59 -12.18
N VAL A 534 -52.84 -3.19 -12.91
CA VAL A 534 -52.91 -3.46 -14.36
C VAL A 534 -51.82 -2.64 -15.06
N GLY A 535 -50.94 -3.33 -15.82
CA GLY A 535 -49.92 -2.76 -16.68
C GLY A 535 -50.12 -3.19 -18.14
N SER A 536 -49.10 -2.89 -18.96
CA SER A 536 -49.14 -3.16 -20.40
C SER A 536 -48.31 -4.41 -20.77
N MET A 537 -47.85 -5.18 -19.80
CA MET A 537 -47.12 -6.42 -20.07
C MET A 537 -48.08 -7.52 -20.48
N SER A 538 -47.71 -8.31 -21.49
CA SER A 538 -48.41 -9.52 -21.87
C SER A 538 -48.13 -10.65 -20.89
N SER A 539 -49.02 -11.68 -20.87
CA SER A 539 -48.72 -12.89 -20.10
C SER A 539 -47.48 -13.61 -20.67
N GLY A 540 -46.66 -14.13 -19.78
CA GLY A 540 -45.44 -14.86 -20.19
C GLY A 540 -44.41 -14.88 -19.06
N THR A 541 -43.29 -15.52 -19.31
CA THR A 541 -42.11 -15.55 -18.40
C THR A 541 -41.16 -14.42 -18.72
N TYR A 542 -40.80 -13.66 -17.72
CA TYR A 542 -39.88 -12.54 -17.82
C TYR A 542 -38.70 -12.74 -16.89
N PHE A 543 -37.53 -12.23 -17.33
CA PHE A 543 -36.31 -12.28 -16.58
C PHE A 543 -35.79 -10.86 -16.37
N TYR A 544 -35.44 -10.54 -15.14
CA TYR A 544 -34.92 -9.23 -14.76
C TYR A 544 -33.49 -9.33 -14.26
N THR A 545 -32.68 -8.38 -14.64
CA THR A 545 -31.34 -8.13 -14.12
C THR A 545 -31.13 -6.64 -13.93
N ALA A 546 -30.26 -6.24 -13.05
CA ALA A 546 -29.96 -4.85 -12.77
C ALA A 546 -28.45 -4.60 -12.70
N THR A 547 -28.04 -3.38 -12.98
CA THR A 547 -26.67 -2.88 -12.80
C THR A 547 -26.70 -1.55 -12.05
N TYR A 548 -25.60 -1.27 -11.33
CA TYR A 548 -25.28 0.10 -10.94
C TYR A 548 -24.52 0.76 -12.09
N GLU A 549 -24.86 2.02 -12.34
CA GLU A 549 -24.19 2.83 -13.35
C GLU A 549 -23.79 4.18 -12.74
N TRP A 550 -22.59 4.64 -13.04
CA TRP A 550 -22.08 5.91 -12.56
C TRP A 550 -21.31 6.61 -13.67
N THR A 551 -21.57 7.92 -13.81
CA THR A 551 -20.85 8.76 -14.76
C THR A 551 -19.86 9.63 -13.99
N ASP A 552 -18.58 9.53 -14.31
CA ASP A 552 -17.55 10.36 -13.70
C ASP A 552 -17.59 11.80 -14.20
N ASN A 553 -16.74 12.67 -13.64
CA ASN A 553 -16.67 14.07 -14.04
C ASN A 553 -16.01 14.28 -15.41
N GLN A 554 -15.44 13.23 -16.00
CA GLN A 554 -14.88 13.22 -17.35
C GLN A 554 -15.91 12.74 -18.41
N GLY A 555 -17.08 12.30 -17.96
CA GLY A 555 -18.13 11.77 -18.84
C GLY A 555 -18.04 10.25 -19.10
N ASN A 556 -17.10 9.55 -18.48
CA ASN A 556 -17.01 8.10 -18.63
C ASN A 556 -18.10 7.40 -17.81
N ILE A 557 -18.70 6.37 -18.38
CA ILE A 557 -19.78 5.62 -17.74
C ILE A 557 -19.25 4.27 -17.24
N PHE A 558 -19.14 4.15 -15.92
CA PHE A 558 -18.80 2.91 -15.23
C PHE A 558 -20.04 2.08 -14.96
N ARG A 559 -19.96 0.77 -15.18
CA ARG A 559 -21.04 -0.17 -14.92
C ARG A 559 -20.57 -1.28 -14.00
N SER A 560 -21.44 -1.69 -13.07
CA SER A 560 -21.18 -2.88 -12.25
C SER A 560 -21.38 -4.17 -13.05
N ALA A 561 -21.00 -5.30 -12.48
CA ALA A 561 -21.52 -6.58 -12.92
C ALA A 561 -23.07 -6.55 -12.90
N PRO A 562 -23.73 -7.25 -13.82
CA PRO A 562 -25.18 -7.43 -13.74
C PRO A 562 -25.55 -8.36 -12.59
N SER A 563 -26.73 -8.16 -12.01
CA SER A 563 -27.28 -9.10 -11.04
C SER A 563 -27.54 -10.46 -11.66
N ILE A 564 -27.61 -11.49 -10.82
CA ILE A 564 -28.11 -12.80 -11.26
C ILE A 564 -29.55 -12.64 -11.73
N PRO A 565 -29.91 -13.09 -12.95
CA PRO A 565 -31.24 -12.94 -13.50
C PRO A 565 -32.29 -13.61 -12.62
N LYS A 566 -33.40 -12.93 -12.35
CA LYS A 566 -34.55 -13.46 -11.62
C LYS A 566 -35.76 -13.58 -12.57
N SER A 567 -36.41 -14.72 -12.57
CA SER A 567 -37.57 -15.02 -13.40
C SER A 567 -38.87 -14.76 -12.68
N ILE A 568 -39.88 -14.32 -13.41
CA ILE A 568 -41.26 -14.14 -12.92
C ILE A 568 -42.25 -14.48 -14.03
N VAL A 569 -43.31 -15.15 -13.66
CA VAL A 569 -44.42 -15.42 -14.56
C VAL A 569 -45.49 -14.37 -14.35
N VAL A 570 -45.81 -13.64 -15.39
CA VAL A 570 -46.94 -12.69 -15.44
C VAL A 570 -48.15 -13.38 -16.03
N SER A 571 -49.21 -13.48 -15.24
CA SER A 571 -50.47 -14.08 -15.67
C SER A 571 -51.34 -13.07 -16.42
N ALA A 572 -52.31 -13.57 -17.20
CA ALA A 572 -53.27 -12.73 -17.89
C ALA A 572 -54.06 -11.88 -16.88
N GLY A 573 -54.05 -10.53 -17.08
CA GLY A 573 -54.78 -9.58 -16.26
C GLY A 573 -53.96 -8.85 -15.19
N THR A 574 -52.66 -9.16 -15.02
CA THR A 574 -51.76 -8.51 -14.04
C THR A 574 -50.75 -7.54 -14.68
N GLY A 575 -50.32 -7.65 -15.84
CA GLY A 575 -49.53 -6.76 -16.71
C GLY A 575 -48.44 -5.86 -16.11
N SER A 576 -48.01 -6.06 -14.88
CA SER A 576 -46.90 -5.31 -14.25
C SER A 576 -46.11 -6.16 -13.25
N VAL A 577 -44.88 -5.76 -13.01
CA VAL A 577 -43.94 -6.46 -12.11
C VAL A 577 -43.28 -5.45 -11.18
N ASN A 578 -43.32 -5.74 -9.89
CA ASN A 578 -42.54 -5.05 -8.88
C ASN A 578 -41.12 -5.64 -8.86
N VAL A 579 -40.15 -4.80 -9.06
CA VAL A 579 -38.72 -5.14 -8.98
C VAL A 579 -38.14 -4.37 -7.80
N ASN A 580 -37.74 -5.09 -6.79
CA ASN A 580 -37.05 -4.53 -5.62
C ASN A 580 -35.55 -4.76 -5.77
N ILE A 581 -34.76 -3.71 -5.73
CA ILE A 581 -33.33 -3.74 -6.01
C ILE A 581 -32.58 -3.19 -4.82
N PRO A 582 -31.57 -3.90 -4.32
CA PRO A 582 -30.70 -3.38 -3.28
C PRO A 582 -30.00 -2.10 -3.73
N THR A 583 -29.80 -1.15 -2.82
CA THR A 583 -29.10 0.11 -3.07
C THR A 583 -27.62 -0.02 -2.76
N LEU A 584 -26.78 0.72 -3.49
CA LEU A 584 -25.36 0.83 -3.18
C LEU A 584 -25.17 1.86 -2.08
N ARG A 585 -24.94 1.40 -0.85
CA ARG A 585 -24.81 2.30 0.32
C ARG A 585 -23.37 2.63 0.64
N LEU A 586 -22.44 1.73 0.35
CA LEU A 586 -21.02 1.87 0.60
C LEU A 586 -20.31 2.37 -0.65
N THR A 587 -20.32 3.68 -0.86
CA THR A 587 -19.67 4.31 -2.02
C THR A 587 -19.22 5.73 -1.69
N GLN A 588 -18.12 6.15 -2.29
CA GLN A 588 -17.64 7.53 -2.29
C GLN A 588 -18.19 8.37 -3.46
N LYS A 589 -18.95 7.73 -4.38
CA LYS A 589 -19.56 8.34 -5.58
C LYS A 589 -20.85 9.08 -5.22
N ILE A 590 -20.72 10.20 -4.52
CA ILE A 590 -21.87 10.98 -4.01
C ILE A 590 -22.17 12.27 -4.79
N ASP A 591 -21.17 12.85 -5.46
CA ASP A 591 -21.39 14.12 -6.19
C ASP A 591 -22.19 13.91 -7.48
N ASN A 592 -21.84 12.89 -8.27
CA ASN A 592 -22.68 12.38 -9.34
C ASN A 592 -23.34 11.10 -8.82
N PRO A 593 -24.65 11.10 -8.60
CA PRO A 593 -25.28 9.96 -7.96
C PRO A 593 -25.25 8.73 -8.85
N VAL A 594 -24.97 7.58 -8.21
CA VAL A 594 -25.08 6.29 -8.85
C VAL A 594 -26.53 6.05 -9.30
N LYS A 595 -26.72 5.52 -10.48
CA LYS A 595 -28.01 5.14 -11.05
C LYS A 595 -28.21 3.64 -10.91
N ILE A 596 -29.44 3.22 -10.74
CA ILE A 596 -29.86 1.81 -10.82
C ILE A 596 -30.53 1.62 -12.17
N VAL A 597 -29.98 0.72 -12.99
CA VAL A 597 -30.51 0.44 -14.33
C VAL A 597 -31.02 -0.99 -14.35
N ILE A 598 -32.32 -1.14 -14.69
CA ILE A 598 -33.00 -2.42 -14.75
C ILE A 598 -33.14 -2.83 -16.22
N TYR A 599 -32.87 -4.09 -16.47
CA TYR A 599 -33.03 -4.72 -17.77
C TYR A 599 -34.01 -5.88 -17.67
N ARG A 600 -34.77 -6.07 -18.72
CA ARG A 600 -35.76 -7.14 -18.84
C ARG A 600 -35.61 -7.88 -20.14
N TRP A 601 -35.79 -9.18 -20.06
CA TRP A 601 -35.84 -10.11 -21.17
C TRP A 601 -37.07 -11.00 -21.07
N ASN A 602 -37.66 -11.41 -22.19
CA ASN A 602 -38.72 -12.40 -22.27
C ASN A 602 -38.27 -13.62 -23.07
N GLU A 603 -38.96 -14.75 -22.91
CA GLU A 603 -38.59 -16.03 -23.56
C GLU A 603 -38.42 -15.96 -25.09
N GLY A 604 -39.04 -14.98 -25.76
CA GLY A 604 -38.98 -14.85 -27.23
C GLY A 604 -37.85 -13.98 -27.77
N GLN A 605 -37.14 -13.20 -26.94
CA GLN A 605 -36.23 -12.15 -27.44
C GLN A 605 -34.74 -12.39 -27.17
N GLN A 606 -34.37 -13.14 -26.12
CA GLN A 606 -32.96 -13.45 -25.75
C GLN A 606 -32.03 -12.24 -25.57
N ILE A 607 -32.59 -11.03 -25.43
CA ILE A 607 -31.86 -9.77 -25.27
C ILE A 607 -32.47 -9.03 -24.08
N TYR A 608 -31.61 -8.55 -23.18
CA TYR A 608 -32.00 -7.70 -22.05
C TYR A 608 -32.08 -6.24 -22.50
N TYR A 609 -33.30 -5.66 -22.51
CA TYR A 609 -33.51 -4.26 -22.80
C TYR A 609 -33.75 -3.47 -21.52
N GLN A 610 -33.23 -2.26 -21.47
CA GLN A 610 -33.42 -1.34 -20.36
C GLN A 610 -34.92 -0.96 -20.20
N THR A 611 -35.44 -1.11 -18.97
CA THR A 611 -36.82 -0.71 -18.63
C THR A 611 -36.86 0.62 -17.87
N THR A 612 -35.81 1.00 -17.18
CA THR A 612 -35.71 2.28 -16.48
C THR A 612 -35.56 3.44 -17.45
N SER A 613 -36.16 4.57 -17.14
CA SER A 613 -36.10 5.78 -17.97
C SER A 613 -34.68 6.38 -18.00
N VAL A 614 -34.22 6.76 -19.18
CA VAL A 614 -32.94 7.49 -19.35
C VAL A 614 -33.08 8.96 -18.92
N THR A 615 -34.28 9.57 -19.19
CA THR A 615 -34.54 10.99 -18.87
C THR A 615 -34.91 11.21 -17.41
N SER A 616 -35.45 10.20 -16.74
CA SER A 616 -35.76 10.21 -15.29
C SER A 616 -35.16 8.93 -14.67
N PRO A 617 -33.82 8.89 -14.52
CA PRO A 617 -33.16 7.68 -14.04
C PRO A 617 -33.50 7.39 -12.59
N VAL A 618 -33.50 6.14 -12.23
CA VAL A 618 -33.60 5.70 -10.85
C VAL A 618 -32.28 6.00 -10.13
N ILE A 619 -32.34 6.92 -9.21
CA ILE A 619 -31.14 7.33 -8.45
C ILE A 619 -30.96 6.40 -7.25
N ASN A 620 -29.75 5.92 -7.06
CA ASN A 620 -29.38 5.15 -5.89
C ASN A 620 -29.52 5.96 -4.60
N SER A 621 -29.95 5.31 -3.54
CA SER A 621 -30.05 5.92 -2.21
C SER A 621 -28.99 5.32 -1.28
N THR A 622 -28.23 6.19 -0.62
CA THR A 622 -27.27 5.78 0.42
C THR A 622 -27.92 5.64 1.80
N THR A 623 -29.23 5.91 1.91
CA THR A 623 -29.98 5.88 3.18
C THR A 623 -31.06 4.80 3.24
N MET A 624 -31.40 4.18 2.11
CA MET A 624 -32.39 3.12 2.01
C MET A 624 -31.71 1.79 1.68
N ASP A 625 -32.25 0.67 2.10
CA ASP A 625 -31.67 -0.65 1.82
C ASP A 625 -32.02 -1.17 0.44
N SER A 626 -33.21 -0.80 -0.06
CA SER A 626 -33.67 -1.18 -1.39
C SER A 626 -34.60 -0.13 -1.99
N ILE A 627 -34.72 -0.17 -3.30
CA ILE A 627 -35.68 0.68 -4.06
C ILE A 627 -36.64 -0.25 -4.79
N LEU A 628 -37.93 -0.02 -4.59
CA LEU A 628 -39.00 -0.70 -5.28
C LEU A 628 -39.38 0.08 -6.55
N ILE A 629 -39.33 -0.59 -7.70
CA ILE A 629 -39.69 -0.04 -8.99
C ILE A 629 -40.74 -0.95 -9.61
N THR A 630 -41.78 -0.36 -10.16
CA THR A 630 -42.81 -1.13 -10.86
C THR A 630 -42.64 -0.96 -12.37
N ASP A 631 -42.42 -2.08 -13.06
CA ASP A 631 -42.39 -2.11 -14.52
C ASP A 631 -43.76 -2.38 -15.09
N TYR A 632 -44.28 -1.38 -15.81
CA TYR A 632 -45.59 -1.43 -16.50
C TYR A 632 -45.42 -1.58 -18.02
N SER A 633 -44.20 -1.55 -18.54
CA SER A 633 -43.92 -1.36 -19.97
C SER A 633 -44.28 -2.58 -20.79
N SER A 634 -44.91 -2.40 -21.92
CA SER A 634 -45.08 -3.48 -22.90
C SER A 634 -43.73 -3.91 -23.49
N ASN A 635 -43.67 -5.11 -24.05
CA ASN A 635 -42.45 -5.57 -24.74
C ASN A 635 -42.08 -4.66 -25.93
N ALA A 636 -43.10 -4.20 -26.69
CA ALA A 636 -42.88 -3.30 -27.80
C ALA A 636 -42.32 -1.92 -27.39
N ALA A 637 -42.63 -1.47 -26.17
CA ALA A 637 -42.15 -0.17 -25.70
C ALA A 637 -40.68 -0.16 -25.31
N ILE A 638 -40.12 -1.29 -24.94
CA ILE A 638 -38.71 -1.38 -24.54
C ILE A 638 -37.77 -1.83 -25.67
N ILE A 639 -38.32 -2.41 -26.77
CA ILE A 639 -37.53 -2.74 -27.95
C ILE A 639 -36.97 -1.44 -28.53
N GLY A 640 -35.67 -1.34 -28.66
CA GLY A 640 -34.98 -0.12 -29.09
C GLY A 640 -34.34 0.69 -27.98
N ASN A 641 -34.62 0.39 -26.70
CA ASN A 641 -33.86 0.91 -25.57
C ASN A 641 -32.45 0.30 -25.54
N SER A 642 -31.58 0.89 -24.72
CA SER A 642 -30.23 0.36 -24.53
C SER A 642 -30.28 -1.09 -24.07
N ILE A 643 -29.41 -1.91 -24.64
CA ILE A 643 -29.24 -3.31 -24.23
C ILE A 643 -28.22 -3.40 -23.10
N LEU A 644 -28.31 -4.45 -22.31
CA LEU A 644 -27.28 -4.77 -21.32
C LEU A 644 -25.93 -4.97 -22.04
N TYR A 645 -24.88 -4.37 -21.53
CA TYR A 645 -23.56 -4.36 -22.19
C TYR A 645 -23.02 -5.78 -22.46
N THR A 646 -23.36 -6.76 -21.61
CA THR A 646 -22.98 -8.17 -21.85
C THR A 646 -23.73 -8.80 -23.01
N ASN A 647 -24.92 -8.34 -23.36
CA ASN A 647 -25.63 -8.80 -24.57
C ASN A 647 -24.99 -8.28 -25.87
N GLY A 648 -24.19 -7.24 -25.80
CA GLY A 648 -23.35 -6.76 -26.88
C GLY A 648 -22.07 -7.57 -27.08
N GLY A 649 -21.87 -8.64 -26.29
CA GLY A 649 -20.69 -9.49 -26.35
C GLY A 649 -19.52 -9.02 -25.48
N VAL A 650 -19.61 -7.86 -24.84
CA VAL A 650 -18.58 -7.37 -23.91
C VAL A 650 -18.54 -8.26 -22.66
N VAL A 651 -17.36 -8.66 -22.24
CA VAL A 651 -17.20 -9.47 -21.02
C VAL A 651 -17.67 -8.73 -19.78
N GLU A 652 -18.11 -9.49 -18.79
CA GLU A 652 -18.63 -8.95 -17.54
C GLU A 652 -17.60 -8.12 -16.80
N ASN A 653 -18.06 -7.03 -16.16
CA ASN A 653 -17.22 -6.18 -15.31
C ASN A 653 -17.07 -6.77 -13.91
N ILE A 654 -15.89 -6.67 -13.38
CA ILE A 654 -15.57 -7.05 -12.00
C ILE A 654 -14.85 -5.91 -11.28
N ALA A 655 -14.87 -5.94 -9.96
CA ALA A 655 -14.06 -5.03 -9.16
C ALA A 655 -12.57 -5.22 -9.45
N ALA A 656 -11.83 -4.12 -9.53
CA ALA A 656 -10.37 -4.20 -9.59
C ALA A 656 -9.82 -4.89 -8.32
N PRO A 657 -8.83 -5.79 -8.44
CA PRO A 657 -8.18 -6.37 -7.29
C PRO A 657 -7.40 -5.30 -6.51
N ALA A 658 -7.15 -5.55 -5.24
CA ALA A 658 -6.12 -4.84 -4.52
C ALA A 658 -4.77 -5.14 -5.17
N CYS A 659 -3.93 -4.12 -5.41
CA CYS A 659 -2.72 -4.29 -6.20
C CYS A 659 -1.48 -3.72 -5.51
N THR A 660 -0.34 -4.37 -5.73
CA THR A 660 0.97 -3.95 -5.22
C THR A 660 1.80 -3.19 -6.25
N GLY A 661 1.48 -3.30 -7.51
CA GLY A 661 2.14 -2.60 -8.60
C GLY A 661 1.18 -2.38 -9.75
N MET A 662 1.39 -1.31 -10.51
CA MET A 662 0.60 -1.02 -11.69
C MET A 662 1.41 -0.29 -12.76
N THR A 663 1.01 -0.47 -14.00
CA THR A 663 1.57 0.23 -15.16
C THR A 663 0.58 0.28 -16.30
N ILE A 664 0.89 1.08 -17.33
CA ILE A 664 0.15 1.08 -18.59
C ILE A 664 0.97 0.32 -19.63
N PHE A 665 0.30 -0.58 -20.32
CA PHE A 665 0.85 -1.22 -21.49
C PHE A 665 -0.29 -1.55 -22.47
N ASP A 666 -0.08 -1.27 -23.75
CA ASP A 666 -1.04 -1.55 -24.84
C ASP A 666 -2.45 -1.00 -24.59
N SER A 667 -2.54 0.30 -24.16
CA SER A 667 -3.81 0.97 -23.83
C SER A 667 -4.65 0.26 -22.77
N ARG A 668 -4.00 -0.45 -21.85
CA ARG A 668 -4.60 -1.15 -20.72
C ARG A 668 -3.86 -0.85 -19.43
N LEU A 669 -4.61 -0.85 -18.34
CA LEU A 669 -4.06 -0.81 -17.00
C LEU A 669 -3.70 -2.22 -16.55
N TRP A 670 -2.44 -2.45 -16.20
CA TRP A 670 -1.94 -3.72 -15.70
C TRP A 670 -1.67 -3.62 -14.21
N LEU A 671 -2.08 -4.64 -13.47
CA LEU A 671 -2.01 -4.70 -12.00
C LEU A 671 -1.34 -6.00 -11.56
N ILE A 672 -0.48 -5.91 -10.54
CA ILE A 672 0.00 -7.07 -9.79
C ILE A 672 -0.96 -7.30 -8.64
N ASP A 673 -1.58 -8.47 -8.58
CA ASP A 673 -2.48 -8.83 -7.50
C ASP A 673 -1.74 -8.81 -6.14
N SER A 674 -2.35 -8.25 -5.13
CA SER A 674 -1.76 -8.20 -3.78
C SER A 674 -1.88 -9.52 -3.03
N GLU A 675 -2.86 -10.35 -3.36
CA GLU A 675 -3.11 -11.64 -2.72
C GLU A 675 -2.29 -12.75 -3.39
N ASP A 676 -2.37 -12.88 -4.71
CA ASP A 676 -1.51 -13.77 -5.48
C ASP A 676 -0.52 -12.95 -6.32
N LYS A 677 0.66 -12.71 -5.78
CA LYS A 677 1.74 -11.96 -6.45
C LYS A 677 2.34 -12.66 -7.67
N ASN A 678 1.75 -13.75 -8.14
CA ASN A 678 2.06 -14.39 -9.42
C ASN A 678 0.95 -14.21 -10.45
N LEU A 679 -0.13 -13.54 -10.08
CA LEU A 679 -1.25 -13.23 -10.95
C LEU A 679 -1.19 -11.77 -11.40
N LEU A 680 -1.21 -11.56 -12.70
CA LEU A 680 -1.37 -10.25 -13.33
C LEU A 680 -2.82 -10.09 -13.77
N TRP A 681 -3.37 -8.92 -13.52
CA TRP A 681 -4.64 -8.48 -14.06
C TRP A 681 -4.38 -7.40 -15.10
N TYR A 682 -5.19 -7.36 -16.15
CA TYR A 682 -5.20 -6.25 -17.07
C TYR A 682 -6.63 -5.81 -17.40
N SER A 683 -6.80 -4.50 -17.61
CA SER A 683 -8.11 -3.93 -17.91
C SER A 683 -8.58 -4.32 -19.30
N LYS A 684 -9.87 -4.12 -19.55
CA LYS A 684 -10.36 -3.98 -20.92
C LYS A 684 -9.56 -2.91 -21.66
N GLN A 685 -9.50 -2.97 -22.97
CA GLN A 685 -8.82 -1.96 -23.75
C GLN A 685 -9.52 -0.61 -23.59
N VAL A 686 -8.76 0.39 -23.20
CA VAL A 686 -9.27 1.75 -23.02
C VAL A 686 -9.36 2.43 -24.38
N ILE A 687 -10.59 2.73 -24.78
CA ILE A 687 -10.94 3.43 -26.00
C ILE A 687 -11.57 4.77 -25.57
N GLU A 688 -11.50 5.79 -26.40
CA GLU A 688 -12.11 7.10 -26.10
C GLU A 688 -13.59 6.95 -25.69
N GLY A 689 -13.94 7.46 -24.51
CA GLY A 689 -15.29 7.38 -23.91
C GLY A 689 -15.58 6.05 -23.18
N VAL A 690 -14.64 5.12 -23.12
CA VAL A 690 -14.77 3.87 -22.34
C VAL A 690 -13.86 3.96 -21.12
N PRO A 691 -14.40 3.77 -19.91
CA PRO A 691 -13.59 3.79 -18.69
C PRO A 691 -12.66 2.57 -18.59
N VAL A 692 -11.71 2.65 -17.65
CA VAL A 692 -10.91 1.49 -17.26
C VAL A 692 -11.82 0.50 -16.52
N GLU A 693 -12.07 -0.66 -17.08
CA GLU A 693 -12.90 -1.72 -16.51
C GLU A 693 -12.12 -3.03 -16.43
N MET A 694 -12.33 -3.81 -15.38
CA MET A 694 -11.68 -5.10 -15.16
C MET A 694 -12.64 -6.26 -15.46
N SER A 695 -12.07 -7.40 -15.82
CA SER A 695 -12.79 -8.68 -15.94
C SER A 695 -11.90 -9.81 -15.42
N ASP A 696 -12.52 -10.83 -14.84
CA ASP A 696 -11.83 -12.02 -14.36
C ASP A 696 -11.21 -12.88 -15.48
N LEU A 697 -11.67 -12.69 -16.70
CA LEU A 697 -11.10 -13.34 -17.87
C LEU A 697 -9.75 -12.72 -18.32
N PHE A 698 -9.43 -11.52 -17.83
CA PHE A 698 -8.27 -10.75 -18.27
C PHE A 698 -7.14 -10.84 -17.24
N THR A 699 -6.60 -12.06 -17.13
CA THR A 699 -5.52 -12.38 -16.22
C THR A 699 -4.40 -13.17 -16.90
N VAL A 700 -3.18 -13.03 -16.37
CA VAL A 700 -2.01 -13.80 -16.80
C VAL A 700 -1.28 -14.32 -15.56
N PHE A 701 -1.05 -15.63 -15.51
CA PHE A 701 -0.28 -16.25 -14.44
C PHE A 701 1.19 -16.36 -14.81
N VAL A 702 2.07 -15.86 -13.94
CA VAL A 702 3.53 -15.92 -14.09
C VAL A 702 4.09 -16.94 -13.11
N SER A 703 4.54 -18.08 -13.59
CA SER A 703 4.97 -19.20 -12.75
C SER A 703 5.98 -18.77 -11.65
N PRO A 704 5.80 -19.22 -10.40
CA PRO A 704 6.73 -18.92 -9.32
C PRO A 704 8.00 -19.78 -9.36
N THR A 705 8.05 -20.83 -10.17
CA THR A 705 9.14 -21.82 -10.16
C THR A 705 9.81 -21.91 -11.52
N ILE A 706 11.16 -22.02 -11.49
CA ILE A 706 11.97 -22.45 -12.60
C ILE A 706 12.42 -23.87 -12.30
N SER A 707 12.18 -24.80 -13.21
CA SER A 707 12.33 -26.25 -13.01
C SER A 707 13.73 -26.74 -12.55
N ALA A 708 14.77 -25.92 -12.67
CA ALA A 708 16.13 -26.29 -12.31
C ALA A 708 16.80 -25.42 -11.24
N GLN A 709 16.22 -24.28 -10.85
CA GLN A 709 16.90 -23.28 -10.02
C GLN A 709 16.10 -22.81 -8.80
N GLY A 710 14.94 -23.40 -8.51
CA GLY A 710 14.13 -23.03 -7.36
C GLY A 710 13.13 -21.91 -7.63
N SER A 711 12.69 -21.24 -6.56
CA SER A 711 11.67 -20.18 -6.64
C SER A 711 12.23 -18.89 -7.22
N THR A 712 11.49 -18.28 -8.16
CA THR A 712 11.80 -16.95 -8.71
C THR A 712 11.33 -15.80 -7.80
N GLY A 713 10.64 -16.12 -6.72
CA GLY A 713 10.01 -15.13 -5.85
C GLY A 713 8.71 -14.53 -6.44
N PRO A 714 8.06 -13.65 -5.69
CA PRO A 714 6.88 -12.92 -6.14
C PRO A 714 7.21 -11.88 -7.21
N MET A 715 6.19 -11.46 -7.97
CA MET A 715 6.31 -10.28 -8.83
C MET A 715 6.39 -9.00 -7.98
N ARG A 716 7.24 -8.09 -8.40
CA ARG A 716 7.47 -6.82 -7.71
C ARG A 716 7.13 -5.61 -8.57
N VAL A 717 7.55 -5.63 -9.83
CA VAL A 717 7.49 -4.44 -10.68
C VAL A 717 7.06 -4.81 -12.10
N LEU A 718 6.33 -3.91 -12.71
CA LEU A 718 6.01 -3.92 -14.13
C LEU A 718 6.63 -2.69 -14.79
N ALA A 719 7.28 -2.87 -15.93
CA ALA A 719 7.82 -1.77 -16.71
C ALA A 719 7.53 -1.97 -18.21
N PRO A 720 6.84 -1.04 -18.87
CA PRO A 720 6.68 -1.10 -20.32
C PRO A 720 7.99 -0.75 -21.01
N MET A 721 8.39 -1.54 -22.00
CA MET A 721 9.58 -1.27 -22.82
C MET A 721 9.28 -1.67 -24.27
N ASP A 722 9.15 -0.68 -25.13
CA ASP A 722 8.79 -0.83 -26.56
C ASP A 722 7.46 -1.60 -26.72
N ASP A 723 7.47 -2.76 -27.37
CA ASP A 723 6.34 -3.66 -27.61
C ASP A 723 6.20 -4.74 -26.53
N LYS A 724 6.90 -4.59 -25.39
CA LYS A 724 6.95 -5.61 -24.33
C LYS A 724 6.58 -5.03 -22.97
N LEU A 725 5.86 -5.82 -22.20
CA LEU A 725 5.71 -5.60 -20.77
C LEU A 725 6.75 -6.44 -20.04
N ILE A 726 7.69 -5.77 -19.39
CA ILE A 726 8.72 -6.41 -18.57
C ILE A 726 8.18 -6.64 -17.16
N ILE A 727 8.38 -7.84 -16.66
CA ILE A 727 7.92 -8.29 -15.34
C ILE A 727 9.13 -8.65 -14.50
N PHE A 728 9.34 -7.90 -13.42
CA PHE A 728 10.41 -8.16 -12.47
C PHE A 728 9.89 -9.00 -11.30
N LYS A 729 10.57 -10.09 -11.02
CA LYS A 729 10.46 -10.89 -9.80
C LYS A 729 11.71 -10.70 -8.95
N ASP A 730 11.72 -11.23 -7.72
CA ASP A 730 12.89 -11.11 -6.83
C ASP A 730 14.18 -11.60 -7.49
N ASN A 731 14.12 -12.72 -8.20
CA ASN A 731 15.30 -13.38 -8.77
C ASN A 731 15.20 -13.67 -10.29
N ALA A 732 14.26 -13.07 -10.97
CA ALA A 732 14.05 -13.33 -12.40
C ALA A 732 13.38 -12.15 -13.11
N ILE A 733 13.58 -12.08 -14.42
CA ILE A 733 12.93 -11.10 -15.28
C ILE A 733 12.23 -11.86 -16.41
N TYR A 734 10.97 -11.53 -16.63
CA TYR A 734 10.15 -12.06 -17.72
C TYR A 734 9.65 -10.91 -18.61
N TYR A 735 9.13 -11.27 -19.77
CA TYR A 735 8.38 -10.33 -20.60
C TYR A 735 7.13 -10.99 -21.19
N ILE A 736 6.17 -10.15 -21.52
CA ILE A 736 4.96 -10.45 -22.27
C ILE A 736 4.91 -9.49 -23.46
N ASN A 737 4.46 -9.97 -24.60
CA ASN A 737 4.20 -9.16 -25.80
C ASN A 737 2.86 -9.54 -26.44
N GLY A 738 2.43 -8.77 -27.43
CA GLY A 738 1.18 -8.98 -28.14
C GLY A 738 0.19 -7.85 -27.91
N SER A 739 -0.98 -7.92 -28.55
CA SER A 739 -2.04 -6.90 -28.50
C SER A 739 -3.24 -7.30 -27.62
N GLY A 740 -3.21 -8.50 -27.03
CA GLY A 740 -4.27 -8.99 -26.17
C GLY A 740 -5.63 -9.15 -26.84
N PRO A 741 -6.63 -9.66 -26.11
CA PRO A 741 -7.99 -9.84 -26.62
C PRO A 741 -8.72 -8.49 -26.73
N ASP A 742 -9.77 -8.45 -27.54
CA ASP A 742 -10.72 -7.34 -27.54
C ASP A 742 -11.58 -7.33 -26.24
N ASN A 743 -12.44 -6.33 -26.11
CA ASN A 743 -13.29 -6.20 -24.92
C ASN A 743 -14.41 -7.27 -24.83
N ALA A 744 -14.52 -8.11 -25.87
CA ALA A 744 -15.37 -9.31 -25.89
C ALA A 744 -14.59 -10.61 -25.57
N GLY A 745 -13.29 -10.53 -25.35
CA GLY A 745 -12.44 -11.68 -25.03
C GLY A 745 -11.95 -12.46 -26.26
N PHE A 746 -12.12 -11.93 -27.46
CA PHE A 746 -11.78 -12.61 -28.72
C PHE A 746 -10.57 -11.97 -29.43
N ASN A 747 -10.26 -12.46 -30.61
CA ASN A 747 -9.30 -12.02 -31.62
C ASN A 747 -7.85 -12.35 -31.34
N SER A 748 -7.20 -11.83 -30.33
CA SER A 748 -5.79 -12.13 -30.02
C SER A 748 -5.59 -12.41 -28.55
N GLN A 749 -4.40 -12.88 -28.20
CA GLN A 749 -4.01 -13.12 -26.82
C GLN A 749 -2.59 -12.57 -26.61
N TYR A 750 -2.27 -12.19 -25.39
CA TYR A 750 -0.90 -11.91 -25.02
C TYR A 750 -0.06 -13.18 -25.03
N SER A 751 1.22 -13.06 -25.32
CA SER A 751 2.14 -14.20 -25.25
C SER A 751 2.18 -14.76 -23.83
N GLN A 752 2.53 -16.05 -23.70
CA GLN A 752 2.91 -16.59 -22.39
C GLN A 752 4.13 -15.84 -21.86
N PRO A 753 4.23 -15.64 -20.52
CA PRO A 753 5.39 -15.01 -19.93
C PRO A 753 6.68 -15.74 -20.31
N THR A 754 7.58 -15.03 -20.98
CA THR A 754 8.85 -15.57 -21.48
C THR A 754 9.99 -15.11 -20.57
N LEU A 755 10.81 -16.04 -20.12
CA LEU A 755 11.96 -15.76 -19.25
C LEU A 755 13.08 -15.05 -20.02
N ILE A 756 13.56 -13.91 -19.52
CA ILE A 756 14.75 -13.21 -19.98
C ILE A 756 15.98 -13.74 -19.22
N THR A 757 15.92 -13.68 -17.90
CA THR A 757 17.00 -14.13 -17.02
C THR A 757 16.46 -14.65 -15.70
N SER A 758 17.18 -15.60 -15.11
CA SER A 758 16.92 -16.17 -13.77
C SER A 758 18.05 -15.89 -12.78
N THR A 759 19.01 -15.06 -13.14
CA THR A 759 20.16 -14.75 -12.29
C THR A 759 20.06 -13.39 -11.63
N VAL A 760 19.16 -12.52 -12.12
CA VAL A 760 18.97 -11.15 -11.67
C VAL A 760 17.48 -10.84 -11.68
N GLY A 761 17.01 -10.22 -10.63
CA GLY A 761 15.64 -9.71 -10.48
C GLY A 761 15.65 -8.35 -9.81
N CYS A 762 14.46 -7.86 -9.45
CA CYS A 762 14.28 -6.60 -8.74
C CYS A 762 13.33 -6.82 -7.58
N ASP A 763 13.77 -6.54 -6.37
CA ASP A 763 12.96 -6.59 -5.15
C ASP A 763 12.43 -5.22 -4.72
N ASN A 764 12.94 -4.15 -5.34
CA ASN A 764 12.64 -2.76 -5.00
C ASN A 764 11.96 -2.03 -6.15
N GLN A 765 10.64 -1.92 -6.08
CA GLN A 765 9.81 -1.26 -7.09
C GLN A 765 10.19 0.22 -7.32
N ARG A 766 10.64 0.92 -6.28
CA ARG A 766 10.99 2.34 -6.36
C ARG A 766 12.30 2.61 -7.10
N SER A 767 13.08 1.56 -7.35
CA SER A 767 14.35 1.65 -8.06
C SER A 767 14.22 1.56 -9.57
N VAL A 768 13.05 1.13 -10.07
CA VAL A 768 12.85 0.89 -11.50
C VAL A 768 12.58 2.20 -12.22
N VAL A 769 13.38 2.47 -13.25
CA VAL A 769 13.30 3.69 -14.04
C VAL A 769 13.59 3.41 -15.51
N ILE A 770 12.75 4.00 -16.37
CA ILE A 770 12.89 3.85 -17.82
C ILE A 770 13.81 4.93 -18.35
N THR A 771 14.78 4.51 -19.19
CA THR A 771 15.74 5.38 -19.87
C THR A 771 15.72 5.13 -21.36
N PRO A 772 16.32 6.01 -22.19
CA PRO A 772 16.48 5.73 -23.61
C PRO A 772 17.26 4.45 -23.91
N ASN A 773 18.14 4.01 -23.01
CA ASN A 773 18.97 2.83 -23.19
C ASN A 773 18.29 1.52 -22.73
N GLY A 774 17.19 1.60 -22.02
CA GLY A 774 16.45 0.45 -21.43
C GLY A 774 15.95 0.77 -20.03
N VAL A 775 15.73 -0.24 -19.22
CA VAL A 775 15.21 -0.13 -17.86
C VAL A 775 16.35 -0.33 -16.85
N MET A 776 16.58 0.68 -16.01
CA MET A 776 17.51 0.56 -14.88
C MET A 776 16.75 0.18 -13.61
N PHE A 777 17.35 -0.64 -12.77
CA PHE A 777 16.74 -1.15 -11.53
C PHE A 777 17.80 -1.57 -10.52
N GLN A 778 17.42 -1.61 -9.25
CA GLN A 778 18.23 -2.18 -8.18
C GLN A 778 17.89 -3.67 -8.00
N SER A 779 18.93 -4.48 -7.95
CA SER A 779 18.91 -5.88 -7.53
C SER A 779 19.71 -6.03 -6.22
N ASP A 780 19.68 -7.20 -5.63
CA ASP A 780 20.54 -7.60 -4.49
C ASP A 780 22.04 -7.32 -4.71
N LYS A 781 22.47 -7.29 -5.96
CA LYS A 781 23.85 -7.02 -6.41
C LYS A 781 24.12 -5.60 -6.88
N GLY A 782 23.25 -4.64 -6.54
CA GLY A 782 23.40 -3.25 -6.94
C GLY A 782 22.58 -2.86 -8.17
N ILE A 783 23.01 -1.84 -8.92
CA ILE A 783 22.22 -1.26 -10.01
C ILE A 783 22.56 -1.93 -11.35
N TRP A 784 21.50 -2.40 -12.02
CA TRP A 784 21.55 -3.08 -13.30
C TRP A 784 20.80 -2.32 -14.39
N LEU A 785 21.15 -2.60 -15.64
CA LEU A 785 20.45 -2.13 -16.83
C LEU A 785 19.94 -3.35 -17.61
N LEU A 786 18.66 -3.40 -17.89
CA LEU A 786 18.07 -4.25 -18.90
C LEU A 786 18.00 -3.45 -20.21
N GLY A 787 18.83 -3.80 -21.16
CA GLY A 787 18.87 -3.16 -22.46
C GLY A 787 17.61 -3.46 -23.32
N ARG A 788 17.39 -2.64 -24.36
CA ARG A 788 16.27 -2.85 -25.29
C ARG A 788 16.41 -4.15 -26.11
N ASP A 789 17.60 -4.69 -26.19
CA ASP A 789 17.94 -6.01 -26.75
C ASP A 789 17.68 -7.17 -25.78
N LEU A 790 17.08 -6.89 -24.62
CA LEU A 790 16.83 -7.84 -23.52
C LEU A 790 18.11 -8.37 -22.86
N SER A 791 19.28 -7.79 -23.12
CA SER A 791 20.49 -8.12 -22.40
C SER A 791 20.54 -7.43 -21.02
N THR A 792 21.09 -8.08 -20.01
CA THR A 792 21.29 -7.49 -18.69
C THR A 792 22.75 -7.14 -18.48
N SER A 793 23.02 -5.93 -17.96
CA SER A 793 24.37 -5.49 -17.66
C SER A 793 24.45 -4.84 -16.28
N TYR A 794 25.51 -5.15 -15.54
CA TYR A 794 25.80 -4.56 -14.24
C TYR A 794 26.47 -3.20 -14.43
N VAL A 795 25.72 -2.13 -14.29
CA VAL A 795 26.20 -0.75 -14.47
C VAL A 795 26.62 -0.10 -13.17
N GLY A 796 26.26 -0.65 -12.03
CA GLY A 796 26.58 -0.15 -10.70
C GLY A 796 27.97 -0.49 -10.18
N ALA A 797 28.86 -1.07 -11.00
CA ALA A 797 30.19 -1.50 -10.56
C ALA A 797 31.01 -0.35 -9.95
N ASP A 798 30.98 0.82 -10.58
CA ASP A 798 31.74 2.00 -10.12
C ASP A 798 31.23 2.58 -8.79
N VAL A 799 30.01 2.22 -8.38
CA VAL A 799 29.35 2.68 -7.14
C VAL A 799 29.02 1.54 -6.17
N GLU A 800 29.76 0.45 -6.25
CA GLU A 800 29.50 -0.79 -5.49
C GLU A 800 29.46 -0.59 -3.96
N ILE A 801 30.14 0.41 -3.43
CA ILE A 801 30.12 0.76 -1.99
C ILE A 801 28.70 1.07 -1.48
N TYR A 802 27.80 1.47 -2.37
CA TYR A 802 26.42 1.83 -2.04
C TYR A 802 25.42 0.69 -2.23
N ASN A 803 25.88 -0.51 -2.63
CA ASN A 803 24.97 -1.66 -2.89
C ASN A 803 24.19 -2.13 -1.66
N SER A 804 24.66 -1.84 -0.44
CA SER A 804 23.96 -2.16 0.81
C SER A 804 22.80 -1.21 1.13
N SER A 805 22.70 -0.10 0.40
CA SER A 805 21.65 0.91 0.63
C SER A 805 20.49 0.71 -0.32
N SER A 806 19.26 0.82 0.20
CA SER A 806 18.04 0.70 -0.61
C SER A 806 17.69 2.01 -1.32
N VAL A 807 17.25 1.90 -2.56
CA VAL A 807 16.73 3.05 -3.32
C VAL A 807 15.34 3.42 -2.81
N LEU A 808 15.18 4.64 -2.32
CA LEU A 808 13.88 5.19 -1.90
C LEU A 808 13.11 5.81 -3.07
N SER A 809 13.81 6.36 -4.05
CA SER A 809 13.22 6.99 -5.23
C SER A 809 14.20 6.98 -6.39
N ALA A 810 13.73 6.64 -7.57
CA ALA A 810 14.50 6.72 -8.82
C ALA A 810 13.72 7.54 -9.85
N LEU A 811 14.40 8.44 -10.55
CA LEU A 811 13.78 9.28 -11.57
C LEU A 811 14.75 9.60 -12.71
N THR A 812 14.28 9.52 -13.94
CA THR A 812 14.98 10.05 -15.11
C THR A 812 14.68 11.53 -15.27
N VAL A 813 15.74 12.33 -15.43
CA VAL A 813 15.67 13.77 -15.73
C VAL A 813 16.19 13.99 -17.16
N PRO A 814 15.32 13.96 -18.18
CA PRO A 814 15.73 13.94 -19.59
C PRO A 814 16.49 15.20 -20.02
N GLY A 815 16.11 16.36 -19.46
CA GLY A 815 16.75 17.65 -19.77
C GLY A 815 18.25 17.72 -19.45
N THR A 816 18.74 16.82 -18.59
CA THR A 816 20.14 16.72 -18.19
C THR A 816 20.77 15.35 -18.49
N ASN A 817 20.06 14.44 -19.15
CA ASN A 817 20.45 13.05 -19.42
C ASN A 817 20.80 12.23 -18.16
N GLN A 818 20.14 12.52 -17.05
CA GLN A 818 20.46 11.94 -15.75
C GLN A 818 19.39 10.99 -15.26
N VAL A 819 19.84 9.93 -14.60
CA VAL A 819 19.02 9.13 -13.69
C VAL A 819 19.50 9.42 -12.27
N ARG A 820 18.57 9.72 -11.38
CA ARG A 820 18.85 10.01 -9.96
C ARG A 820 18.26 8.94 -9.09
N PHE A 821 19.09 8.23 -8.32
CA PHE A 821 18.71 7.20 -7.36
C PHE A 821 18.96 7.74 -5.95
N THR A 822 17.91 8.11 -5.25
CA THR A 822 18.03 8.54 -3.84
C THR A 822 18.02 7.31 -2.94
N LEU A 823 19.05 7.18 -2.12
CA LEU A 823 19.27 6.07 -1.21
C LEU A 823 18.77 6.38 0.21
N ASP A 824 18.53 5.35 0.99
CA ASP A 824 18.09 5.43 2.39
C ASP A 824 19.14 6.07 3.33
N ASN A 825 20.41 6.08 2.94
CA ASN A 825 21.50 6.74 3.67
C ASN A 825 21.62 8.27 3.39
N GLY A 826 20.69 8.86 2.65
CA GLY A 826 20.65 10.29 2.32
C GLY A 826 21.55 10.71 1.17
N ILE A 827 22.16 9.77 0.46
CA ILE A 827 22.94 10.01 -0.75
C ILE A 827 22.06 9.79 -1.97
N THR A 828 22.14 10.68 -2.95
CA THR A 828 21.54 10.47 -4.27
C THR A 828 22.64 10.15 -5.28
N LEU A 829 22.63 8.92 -5.80
CA LEU A 829 23.51 8.55 -6.91
C LEU A 829 22.98 9.12 -8.20
N LEU A 830 23.87 9.66 -8.98
CA LEU A 830 23.61 10.24 -10.28
C LEU A 830 24.27 9.41 -11.35
N TYR A 831 23.49 8.93 -12.30
CA TYR A 831 24.01 8.29 -13.52
C TYR A 831 23.67 9.13 -14.73
N ASP A 832 24.69 9.65 -15.40
CA ASP A 832 24.54 10.29 -16.69
C ASP A 832 24.58 9.22 -17.79
N TYR A 833 23.40 8.95 -18.41
CA TYR A 833 23.30 7.86 -19.38
C TYR A 833 23.86 8.19 -20.76
N TYR A 834 24.18 9.48 -21.03
CA TYR A 834 24.85 9.88 -22.27
C TYR A 834 26.35 9.64 -22.19
N VAL A 835 26.99 10.11 -21.12
CA VAL A 835 28.43 9.89 -20.91
C VAL A 835 28.75 8.60 -20.16
N LYS A 836 27.74 7.90 -19.63
CA LYS A 836 27.84 6.64 -18.87
C LYS A 836 28.71 6.77 -17.61
N GLN A 837 28.54 7.85 -16.87
CA GLN A 837 29.33 8.17 -15.69
C GLN A 837 28.48 8.32 -14.44
N TRP A 838 29.09 7.97 -13.31
CA TRP A 838 28.46 8.09 -12.00
C TRP A 838 28.95 9.37 -11.28
N GLY A 839 28.08 9.93 -10.46
CA GLY A 839 28.33 10.99 -9.50
C GLY A 839 27.44 10.80 -8.27
N SER A 840 27.58 11.68 -7.29
CA SER A 840 26.71 11.67 -6.12
C SER A 840 26.28 13.07 -5.71
N PHE A 841 25.09 13.16 -5.10
CA PHE A 841 24.59 14.35 -4.41
C PHE A 841 24.42 14.03 -2.94
N GLU A 842 24.73 14.98 -2.10
CA GLU A 842 24.44 15.01 -0.67
C GLU A 842 23.38 16.10 -0.39
N GLY A 843 22.60 15.92 0.70
CA GLY A 843 21.59 16.89 1.12
C GLY A 843 20.20 16.67 0.50
N ILE A 844 20.02 15.66 -0.35
CA ILE A 844 18.74 15.34 -0.99
C ILE A 844 18.22 14.06 -0.36
N SER A 845 17.16 14.17 0.45
CA SER A 845 16.50 13.04 1.10
C SER A 845 15.11 12.85 0.49
N ALA A 846 15.04 12.38 -0.76
CA ALA A 846 13.77 12.19 -1.46
C ALA A 846 13.14 10.84 -1.10
N LEU A 847 11.92 10.86 -0.54
CA LEU A 847 11.08 9.67 -0.42
C LEU A 847 10.40 9.29 -1.73
N SER A 848 10.02 10.29 -2.50
CA SER A 848 9.41 10.16 -3.82
C SER A 848 9.76 11.37 -4.65
N SER A 849 9.98 11.16 -5.94
CA SER A 849 10.34 12.22 -6.88
C SER A 849 9.48 12.17 -8.12
N THR A 850 9.29 13.31 -8.75
CA THR A 850 8.60 13.46 -10.02
C THR A 850 9.22 14.60 -10.84
N LEU A 851 8.87 14.65 -12.12
CA LEU A 851 9.20 15.81 -12.97
C LEU A 851 8.02 16.79 -12.94
N TYR A 852 8.23 17.96 -12.38
CA TYR A 852 7.25 19.03 -12.44
C TYR A 852 7.84 20.22 -13.21
N GLN A 853 7.15 20.65 -14.27
CA GLN A 853 7.64 21.69 -15.19
C GLN A 853 9.04 21.39 -15.75
N GLY A 854 9.33 20.10 -16.02
CA GLY A 854 10.63 19.63 -16.51
C GLY A 854 11.76 19.63 -15.47
N LYS A 855 11.48 19.98 -14.22
CA LYS A 855 12.45 20.04 -13.13
C LYS A 855 12.25 18.89 -12.15
N HIS A 856 13.33 18.39 -11.59
CA HIS A 856 13.27 17.39 -10.53
C HIS A 856 12.60 17.98 -9.30
N THR A 857 11.53 17.36 -8.86
CA THR A 857 10.75 17.76 -7.68
C THR A 857 10.56 16.55 -6.78
N PHE A 858 10.76 16.72 -5.48
CA PHE A 858 10.67 15.60 -4.53
C PHE A 858 10.02 16.01 -3.22
N ILE A 859 9.52 15.02 -2.50
CA ILE A 859 9.06 15.15 -1.11
C ILE A 859 10.07 14.50 -0.17
N ASN A 860 10.39 15.21 0.92
CA ASN A 860 11.32 14.74 1.93
C ASN A 860 10.57 14.01 3.09
N PRO A 861 11.29 13.35 4.03
CA PRO A 861 10.67 12.67 5.18
C PRO A 861 9.86 13.58 6.12
N PHE A 862 10.06 14.89 6.04
CA PHE A 862 9.34 15.88 6.85
C PHE A 862 8.04 16.36 6.19
N GLY A 863 7.68 15.81 5.02
CA GLY A 863 6.50 16.23 4.28
C GLY A 863 6.67 17.56 3.53
N GLN A 864 7.89 18.01 3.31
CA GLN A 864 8.20 19.22 2.53
C GLN A 864 8.45 18.85 1.07
N VAL A 865 7.94 19.65 0.16
CA VAL A 865 8.16 19.49 -1.28
C VAL A 865 9.19 20.50 -1.75
N LEU A 866 10.25 20.00 -2.38
CA LEU A 866 11.34 20.82 -2.91
C LEU A 866 11.44 20.61 -4.42
N GLN A 867 11.71 21.71 -5.14
CA GLN A 867 11.90 21.71 -6.60
C GLN A 867 13.27 22.23 -6.97
N GLU A 868 13.93 21.59 -7.94
CA GLU A 868 15.20 22.05 -8.45
C GLU A 868 15.09 23.47 -9.03
N ALA A 869 15.96 24.37 -8.57
CA ALA A 869 15.95 25.77 -8.93
C ALA A 869 17.25 26.12 -9.70
N PRO A 870 17.21 26.15 -11.03
CA PRO A 870 18.40 26.49 -11.83
C PRO A 870 18.95 27.88 -11.48
N GLY A 871 20.26 27.92 -11.23
CA GLY A 871 20.95 29.16 -10.88
C GLY A 871 20.95 29.51 -9.40
N THR A 872 20.29 28.70 -8.54
CA THR A 872 20.43 28.77 -7.08
C THR A 872 21.29 27.62 -6.58
N TYR A 873 22.03 27.87 -5.50
CA TYR A 873 22.94 26.88 -4.91
C TYR A 873 22.64 26.65 -3.42
N LEU A 874 21.36 26.65 -3.10
CA LEU A 874 20.82 26.39 -1.77
C LEU A 874 19.81 25.22 -1.84
N ASP A 875 19.86 24.31 -0.89
CA ASP A 875 18.79 23.33 -0.62
C ASP A 875 17.91 23.87 0.51
N GLY A 876 16.85 24.58 0.14
CA GLY A 876 16.09 25.40 1.08
C GLY A 876 16.95 26.52 1.64
N SER A 877 17.48 26.37 2.86
CA SER A 877 18.38 27.33 3.51
C SER A 877 19.84 26.85 3.57
N ASN A 878 20.12 25.59 3.20
CA ASN A 878 21.45 25.00 3.34
C ASN A 878 22.27 25.18 2.06
N PRO A 879 23.54 25.64 2.15
CA PRO A 879 24.38 25.82 0.96
C PRO A 879 24.75 24.48 0.32
N VAL A 880 24.70 24.42 -0.99
CA VAL A 880 25.22 23.29 -1.78
C VAL A 880 26.73 23.45 -1.87
N LEU A 881 27.45 22.49 -1.30
CA LEU A 881 28.92 22.49 -1.31
C LEU A 881 29.43 21.39 -2.26
N MET A 882 30.32 21.77 -3.18
CA MET A 882 30.93 20.81 -4.11
C MET A 882 32.20 20.22 -3.51
N SER A 883 32.36 18.90 -3.65
CA SER A 883 33.56 18.19 -3.17
C SER A 883 33.92 17.05 -4.12
N PHE A 884 35.22 16.91 -4.41
CA PHE A 884 35.74 15.77 -5.15
C PHE A 884 37.16 15.42 -4.76
N THR A 885 37.53 14.15 -4.90
CA THR A 885 38.87 13.63 -4.59
C THR A 885 39.30 12.71 -5.73
N THR A 886 40.50 12.93 -6.26
CA THR A 886 41.09 12.09 -7.30
C THR A 886 41.58 10.78 -6.72
N GLY A 887 41.86 9.79 -7.55
CA GLY A 887 42.74 8.69 -7.16
C GLY A 887 44.16 9.18 -6.94
N PHE A 888 45.06 8.28 -6.50
CA PHE A 888 46.49 8.59 -6.42
C PHE A 888 47.12 8.67 -7.83
N LEU A 889 47.58 9.86 -8.18
CA LEU A 889 48.16 10.13 -9.50
C LEU A 889 49.63 9.69 -9.53
N ASN A 890 49.92 8.65 -10.31
CA ASN A 890 51.23 8.08 -10.49
C ASN A 890 51.54 7.92 -11.99
N PHE A 891 51.94 8.93 -12.68
CA PHE A 891 52.02 9.02 -14.15
C PHE A 891 53.01 8.04 -14.81
N ASP A 892 53.83 7.31 -14.06
CA ASP A 892 54.88 6.46 -14.59
C ASP A 892 54.95 5.09 -13.87
N GLY A 893 53.89 4.67 -13.23
CA GLY A 893 53.82 3.41 -12.48
C GLY A 893 54.44 3.51 -11.08
N LEU A 894 54.64 2.35 -10.43
CA LEU A 894 54.92 2.25 -9.00
C LEU A 894 56.38 2.50 -8.62
N GLN A 895 57.29 2.57 -9.56
CA GLN A 895 58.75 2.52 -9.31
C GLN A 895 59.48 3.84 -9.40
N GLY A 896 58.84 4.96 -9.61
CA GLY A 896 59.50 6.23 -9.88
C GLY A 896 59.25 7.31 -8.87
N TYR A 897 60.29 8.08 -8.49
CA TYR A 897 60.09 9.37 -7.85
C TYR A 897 59.82 10.46 -8.90
N ARG A 898 58.93 11.37 -8.59
CA ARG A 898 58.56 12.49 -9.44
C ARG A 898 58.84 13.78 -8.74
N ARG A 899 59.16 14.79 -9.51
CA ARG A 899 59.17 16.17 -9.06
C ARG A 899 57.95 16.84 -9.65
N VAL A 900 56.98 17.21 -8.80
CA VAL A 900 55.84 18.01 -9.24
C VAL A 900 56.20 19.48 -9.14
N TYR A 901 56.14 20.19 -10.27
CA TYR A 901 56.53 21.60 -10.32
C TYR A 901 55.35 22.53 -9.99
N SER A 902 54.23 22.33 -10.66
CA SER A 902 53.02 23.13 -10.48
C SER A 902 51.78 22.42 -10.98
N GLY A 903 50.63 22.77 -10.43
CA GLY A 903 49.32 22.45 -10.94
C GLY A 903 48.58 23.72 -11.36
N TYR A 904 47.88 23.67 -12.45
CA TYR A 904 47.02 24.75 -12.91
C TYR A 904 45.58 24.22 -13.08
N MET A 905 44.65 24.83 -12.38
CA MET A 905 43.21 24.54 -12.50
C MET A 905 42.55 25.64 -13.33
N LEU A 906 41.82 25.25 -14.37
CA LEU A 906 41.03 26.13 -15.21
C LEU A 906 39.56 25.97 -14.85
N GLY A 907 38.88 27.06 -14.49
CA GLY A 907 37.48 27.02 -14.10
C GLY A 907 36.84 28.41 -14.02
N GLY A 908 35.63 28.43 -13.49
CA GLY A 908 34.91 29.62 -13.11
C GLY A 908 34.47 29.48 -11.67
N PHE A 909 34.90 30.36 -10.79
CA PHE A 909 34.56 30.34 -9.39
C PHE A 909 33.83 31.61 -9.01
N ARG A 910 32.54 31.57 -8.92
CA ARG A 910 31.67 32.69 -8.53
C ARG A 910 30.89 32.38 -7.24
N SER A 911 31.24 31.30 -6.58
CA SER A 911 30.64 30.96 -5.30
C SER A 911 31.20 31.86 -4.20
N PRO A 912 30.41 32.32 -3.23
CA PRO A 912 30.94 33.02 -2.06
C PRO A 912 31.72 32.10 -1.12
N HIS A 913 31.79 30.82 -1.43
CA HIS A 913 32.44 29.83 -0.60
C HIS A 913 33.95 29.77 -0.86
N ARG A 914 34.73 29.49 0.17
CA ARG A 914 36.14 29.20 0.04
C ARG A 914 36.33 27.78 -0.54
N LEU A 915 37.20 27.63 -1.55
CA LEU A 915 37.63 26.35 -2.06
C LEU A 915 39.00 25.99 -1.46
N THR A 916 39.04 24.85 -0.76
CA THR A 916 40.32 24.31 -0.26
C THR A 916 40.78 23.15 -1.14
N VAL A 917 42.05 23.12 -1.47
CA VAL A 917 42.68 22.01 -2.15
C VAL A 917 43.62 21.32 -1.18
N GLY A 918 43.27 20.10 -0.82
CA GLY A 918 44.09 19.24 0.02
C GLY A 918 45.01 18.38 -0.84
N MET A 919 46.23 18.18 -0.41
CA MET A 919 47.21 17.35 -1.07
C MET A 919 47.72 16.28 -0.11
N ALA A 920 47.63 15.04 -0.54
CA ALA A 920 48.17 13.87 0.12
C ALA A 920 49.24 13.21 -0.77
N TYR A 921 50.28 12.61 -0.21
CA TYR A 921 51.43 12.12 -0.92
C TYR A 921 51.78 10.67 -0.59
N ASP A 922 52.46 9.98 -1.50
CA ASP A 922 53.09 8.68 -1.30
C ASP A 922 52.12 7.59 -0.82
N TYR A 923 50.89 7.54 -1.39
CA TYR A 923 49.85 6.61 -1.08
C TYR A 923 49.30 6.68 0.36
N ASP A 924 49.60 7.76 1.10
CA ASP A 924 49.00 8.10 2.35
C ASP A 924 47.86 9.10 2.12
N SER A 925 46.62 8.74 2.45
CA SER A 925 45.47 9.59 2.25
C SER A 925 45.36 10.75 3.23
N SER A 926 46.28 10.87 4.19
CA SER A 926 46.36 11.97 5.12
C SER A 926 46.73 13.26 4.38
N VAL A 927 45.86 14.26 4.44
CA VAL A 927 46.14 15.57 3.82
C VAL A 927 47.25 16.24 4.58
N THR A 928 48.41 16.42 3.94
CA THR A 928 49.61 17.01 4.53
C THR A 928 49.80 18.48 4.16
N GLN A 929 49.16 18.90 3.09
CA GLN A 929 49.21 20.27 2.59
C GLN A 929 47.80 20.79 2.21
N LEU A 930 47.52 22.03 2.57
CA LEU A 930 46.27 22.72 2.21
C LEU A 930 46.57 24.02 1.45
N ALA A 931 45.99 24.17 0.29
CA ALA A 931 45.92 25.45 -0.44
C ALA A 931 44.48 25.98 -0.35
N SER A 932 44.35 27.28 -0.17
CA SER A 932 43.03 27.95 -0.10
C SER A 932 42.88 28.91 -1.28
N ILE A 933 41.78 28.76 -2.00
CA ILE A 933 41.38 29.65 -3.09
C ILE A 933 40.15 30.42 -2.61
N ILE A 934 40.27 31.73 -2.56
CA ILE A 934 39.18 32.63 -2.19
C ILE A 934 38.86 33.45 -3.44
N PRO A 935 37.61 33.56 -3.87
CA PRO A 935 37.25 34.36 -5.04
C PRO A 935 37.49 35.84 -4.74
N ASP A 936 38.27 36.49 -5.61
CA ASP A 936 38.80 37.83 -5.38
C ASP A 936 37.77 38.94 -5.55
N ASN A 937 36.62 38.73 -6.12
CA ASN A 937 35.71 39.85 -6.39
C ASN A 937 34.22 39.48 -6.42
N TYR A 938 33.48 40.15 -5.59
CA TYR A 938 32.04 40.37 -5.76
C TYR A 938 31.82 41.39 -6.88
N SER A 939 31.30 40.97 -8.00
CA SER A 939 30.77 41.90 -9.01
C SER A 939 29.49 42.52 -8.45
N GLY A 940 29.54 43.80 -8.10
CA GLY A 940 28.34 44.57 -7.77
C GLY A 940 27.38 44.58 -8.96
N THR A 941 26.16 44.13 -8.77
CA THR A 941 25.07 44.26 -9.76
C THR A 941 24.55 45.69 -9.76
N TRP A 942 24.13 46.18 -10.92
CA TRP A 942 23.46 47.47 -11.05
C TRP A 942 22.28 47.54 -10.05
N GLY A 943 22.30 48.49 -9.14
CA GLY A 943 21.25 48.67 -8.13
C GLY A 943 21.59 48.11 -6.74
N SER A 944 22.74 47.53 -6.49
CA SER A 944 23.13 46.95 -5.18
C SER A 944 23.52 47.97 -4.10
N GLY A 945 23.24 49.26 -4.27
CA GLY A 945 23.45 50.28 -3.23
C GLY A 945 24.91 50.63 -2.91
N THR A 946 25.89 50.12 -3.66
CA THR A 946 27.31 50.44 -3.49
C THR A 946 27.65 51.77 -4.15
N SER A 947 28.21 52.67 -3.35
CA SER A 947 28.64 54.00 -3.81
C SER A 947 29.76 53.93 -4.84
N TRP A 948 29.78 54.87 -5.81
CA TRP A 948 30.86 55.07 -6.76
C TRP A 948 32.20 55.27 -6.03
N GLY A 949 33.18 54.43 -6.35
CA GLY A 949 34.48 54.47 -5.73
C GLY A 949 34.76 53.43 -4.65
N SER A 950 33.82 52.56 -4.35
CA SER A 950 34.07 51.34 -3.57
C SER A 950 34.90 50.33 -4.36
N VAL A 951 35.60 49.46 -3.66
CA VAL A 951 36.57 48.47 -4.20
C VAL A 951 35.93 47.43 -5.14
N SER A 952 34.64 47.52 -5.45
CA SER A 952 33.89 46.66 -6.34
C SER A 952 34.14 47.03 -7.81
N LEU A 953 34.75 46.12 -8.55
CA LEU A 953 34.97 46.26 -10.00
C LEU A 953 33.65 46.21 -10.79
N TRP A 954 33.40 47.22 -11.59
CA TRP A 954 32.28 47.26 -12.54
C TRP A 954 32.53 46.30 -13.71
N GLY A 955 31.52 45.49 -14.00
CA GLY A 955 31.59 44.52 -15.05
C GLY A 955 32.11 43.21 -14.53
N GLY A 956 31.17 42.35 -14.09
CA GLY A 956 31.50 41.02 -13.59
C GLY A 956 32.38 40.28 -14.56
N ASN A 957 33.57 39.97 -14.14
CA ASN A 957 34.49 39.16 -14.91
C ASN A 957 33.88 37.75 -15.03
N SER A 958 33.18 37.48 -16.14
CA SER A 958 32.80 36.11 -16.51
C SER A 958 34.05 35.31 -16.93
N ALA A 959 35.23 35.86 -16.66
CA ALA A 959 36.48 35.29 -17.08
C ALA A 959 36.68 33.95 -16.41
N ARG A 960 36.99 32.97 -17.23
CA ARG A 960 37.55 31.71 -16.78
C ARG A 960 38.84 32.04 -16.07
N GLU A 961 38.90 31.78 -14.78
CA GLU A 961 40.06 31.98 -13.97
C GLU A 961 40.96 30.78 -14.03
N GLN A 962 42.26 30.99 -14.03
CA GLN A 962 43.25 29.96 -13.92
C GLN A 962 43.94 30.09 -12.58
N TRP A 963 43.86 29.10 -11.75
CA TRP A 963 44.55 29.10 -10.45
C TRP A 963 45.75 28.19 -10.47
N GLN A 964 46.86 28.71 -9.93
CA GLN A 964 48.06 27.96 -9.73
C GLN A 964 48.05 27.33 -8.35
N ILE A 965 48.36 26.05 -8.31
CA ILE A 965 48.53 25.26 -7.10
C ILE A 965 50.00 24.90 -6.99
N ASN A 966 50.66 25.34 -5.91
CA ASN A 966 52.04 25.03 -5.64
C ASN A 966 52.15 23.85 -4.70
N PHE A 967 53.00 22.88 -5.04
CA PHE A 967 53.27 21.71 -4.25
C PHE A 967 54.47 21.94 -3.34
N GLU A 968 54.32 21.76 -2.02
CA GLU A 968 55.40 21.89 -1.04
C GLU A 968 56.39 20.74 -1.18
N ARG A 969 55.81 19.52 -1.32
CA ARG A 969 56.64 18.30 -1.46
C ARG A 969 56.94 18.06 -2.93
N GLN A 970 58.12 18.50 -3.34
CA GLN A 970 58.54 18.40 -4.76
C GLN A 970 59.03 16.98 -5.15
N GLN A 971 59.18 16.04 -4.23
CA GLN A 971 59.60 14.68 -4.51
C GLN A 971 58.60 13.70 -3.88
N CYS A 972 57.83 13.02 -4.71
CA CYS A 972 56.83 12.04 -4.26
C CYS A 972 56.73 10.85 -5.23
N GLN A 973 56.24 9.73 -4.78
CA GLN A 973 55.93 8.59 -5.62
C GLN A 973 54.52 8.77 -6.27
N SER A 974 53.60 9.27 -5.50
CA SER A 974 52.24 9.57 -5.93
C SER A 974 51.72 10.78 -5.16
N PHE A 975 50.66 11.39 -5.67
CA PHE A 975 49.90 12.41 -4.93
C PHE A 975 48.43 12.32 -5.24
N GLN A 976 47.60 12.72 -4.29
CA GLN A 976 46.15 12.78 -4.39
C GLN A 976 45.70 14.20 -4.11
N LEU A 977 44.68 14.64 -4.84
CA LEU A 977 44.11 15.96 -4.70
C LEU A 977 42.65 15.85 -4.21
N SER A 978 42.32 16.58 -3.17
CA SER A 978 40.97 16.73 -2.66
C SER A 978 40.54 18.17 -2.72
N PHE A 979 39.41 18.42 -3.38
CA PHE A 979 38.82 19.75 -3.53
C PHE A 979 37.54 19.79 -2.68
N ASN A 980 37.46 20.76 -1.76
CA ASN A 980 36.35 20.94 -0.89
C ASN A 980 35.94 22.39 -0.79
N GLU A 981 34.70 22.71 -1.08
CA GLU A 981 34.10 24.00 -0.75
C GLU A 981 33.75 24.05 0.75
N PHE A 982 33.99 25.25 1.33
CA PHE A 982 33.54 25.58 2.69
C PHE A 982 32.69 26.83 2.64
N SER A 983 31.55 26.84 3.28
CA SER A 983 30.73 28.03 3.44
C SER A 983 31.40 28.97 4.41
N ASP A 984 31.89 30.10 3.89
CA ASP A 984 32.27 31.23 4.75
C ASP A 984 31.00 32.04 5.01
N TYR A 985 30.61 32.17 6.27
CA TYR A 985 29.42 32.90 6.72
C TYR A 985 29.50 34.40 6.43
N ARG A 986 29.43 34.79 5.17
CA ARG A 986 29.10 36.15 4.75
C ARG A 986 27.71 36.12 4.15
N ALA A 987 26.72 36.43 4.99
CA ALA A 987 25.32 36.10 4.85
C ALA A 987 24.57 36.76 3.68
N ASP A 988 25.14 37.63 2.88
CA ASP A 988 24.37 38.56 2.07
C ASP A 988 24.26 38.22 0.58
N ASP A 989 24.94 37.16 0.08
CA ASP A 989 25.00 36.89 -1.38
C ASP A 989 24.99 35.39 -1.73
N LEU A 990 24.04 34.63 -1.20
CA LEU A 990 23.92 33.18 -1.45
C LEU A 990 23.34 32.83 -2.82
N THR A 991 23.02 33.79 -3.66
CA THR A 991 22.32 33.59 -4.95
C THR A 991 23.23 33.46 -6.17
N TYR A 992 24.55 33.50 -6.01
CA TYR A 992 25.44 33.62 -7.15
C TYR A 992 26.15 32.35 -7.60
N ALA A 993 26.52 32.44 -8.86
CA ALA A 993 27.09 31.44 -9.76
C ALA A 993 27.97 30.38 -9.09
N GLY A 994 27.68 29.11 -9.35
CA GLY A 994 28.41 28.01 -8.79
C GLY A 994 29.85 27.87 -9.27
N LEU A 995 30.53 26.87 -8.71
CA LEU A 995 31.87 26.46 -9.12
C LEU A 995 31.81 25.60 -10.40
N THR A 996 32.65 25.93 -11.37
CA THR A 996 32.86 25.15 -12.60
C THR A 996 34.33 24.85 -12.76
N ILE A 997 34.70 23.61 -13.09
CA ILE A 997 36.07 23.19 -13.32
C ILE A 997 36.16 22.57 -14.70
N SER A 998 36.96 23.16 -15.58
CA SER A 998 37.09 22.77 -17.00
C SER A 998 38.31 21.91 -17.29
N GLY A 999 39.29 21.87 -16.40
CA GLY A 999 40.47 21.03 -16.56
C GLY A 999 41.52 21.30 -15.49
N PHE A 1000 42.42 20.36 -15.35
CA PHE A 1000 43.56 20.44 -14.45
C PHE A 1000 44.83 20.03 -15.18
N LYS A 1001 45.83 20.92 -15.22
CA LYS A 1001 47.13 20.67 -15.84
C LYS A 1001 48.19 20.50 -14.77
N ILE A 1002 48.96 19.46 -14.82
CA ILE A 1002 50.08 19.21 -13.92
C ILE A 1002 51.37 19.20 -14.73
N THR A 1003 52.37 19.92 -14.23
CA THR A 1003 53.73 19.88 -14.75
C THR A 1003 54.63 19.13 -13.79
N TYR A 1004 55.24 18.06 -14.26
CA TYR A 1004 56.07 17.20 -13.45
C TYR A 1004 57.31 16.76 -14.22
N GLY A 1005 58.35 16.37 -13.50
CA GLY A 1005 59.56 15.81 -14.04
C GLY A 1005 59.81 14.41 -13.50
N ILE A 1006 60.20 13.51 -14.39
CA ILE A 1006 60.57 12.12 -14.03
C ILE A 1006 62.06 12.11 -13.73
N LYS A 1007 62.42 11.59 -12.54
CA LYS A 1007 63.81 11.35 -12.21
C LYS A 1007 64.15 9.93 -12.60
N SER A 1008 64.87 9.74 -13.68
CA SER A 1008 65.47 8.44 -14.06
C SER A 1008 66.60 8.12 -13.09
N GLY A 1009 66.40 7.09 -12.30
CA GLY A 1009 67.38 6.53 -11.36
C GLY A 1009 66.81 5.31 -10.66
N SER A 1010 67.62 4.37 -10.30
CA SER A 1010 67.16 3.21 -9.57
C SER A 1010 66.40 3.62 -8.31
N PRO A 1011 65.16 3.19 -8.12
CA PRO A 1011 64.47 3.44 -6.88
C PRO A 1011 65.32 2.80 -5.77
N LYS A 1012 65.58 3.54 -4.70
CA LYS A 1012 65.98 2.89 -3.47
C LYS A 1012 64.78 2.16 -2.94
N ASN A 1013 64.56 0.97 -3.45
CA ASN A 1013 63.75 0.04 -2.72
C ASN A 1013 64.34 -0.07 -1.32
N ILE A 1014 63.61 0.33 -0.33
CA ILE A 1014 63.87 -0.10 1.02
C ILE A 1014 63.72 -1.62 0.94
N GLY A 1015 64.86 -2.30 0.68
CA GLY A 1015 64.85 -3.72 0.50
C GLY A 1015 64.44 -4.36 1.80
N VAL A 1016 63.24 -4.84 1.84
CA VAL A 1016 62.95 -6.01 2.65
C VAL A 1016 63.79 -7.11 2.00
N SER A 1017 64.97 -7.35 2.56
CA SER A 1017 65.78 -8.49 2.19
C SER A 1017 65.03 -9.75 2.55
N ASN A 1018 64.14 -10.20 1.68
CA ASN A 1018 63.67 -11.54 1.69
C ASN A 1018 64.84 -12.41 1.16
N LYS A 1019 65.77 -12.72 2.02
CA LYS A 1019 66.52 -13.94 1.86
C LYS A 1019 65.55 -15.08 2.13
N VAL A 1020 64.93 -15.53 1.07
CA VAL A 1020 64.46 -16.92 1.05
C VAL A 1020 65.66 -17.75 0.94
N GLY A 1021 66.03 -18.43 2.06
CA GLY A 1021 67.04 -19.40 2.12
C GLY A 1021 66.68 -20.65 1.26
#